data_c193cd3528fa66b76cdcabd3e4caaa13
#
_entry.id   c193cd3528fa66b76cdcabd3e4caaa13
#
_cell.length_a   1.000
_cell.length_b   1.000
_cell.length_c   1.000
_cell.angle_alpha   90.00
_cell.angle_beta   90.00
_cell.angle_gamma   90.00
#
_symmetry.space_group_name_H-M   'P 1'
#
loop_
_entity.id
_entity.type
_entity.pdbx_description
1 polymer ?
#
loop_
_entity_poly.entity_id
_entity_poly.type
_entity_poly.pdbx_seq_one_letter_code
_entity_poly.pdbx_strand_id
1 'polypeptide(L)'
;MACSAVALAAISPAAHAQASPADSEAAQQSELLLDRGNSVTRLQRLEAARRLTRMDNPASRAALAAALQQRADSAIQGAAAVALAEDETPDPSHIDSLFTLIQPDAPGDLARPAARALAKFKDNPIVVQRLIERVTGDKRGESSRRAAIEALGYVSEKRSASTLIELISSDAESVDIRESAMAALRDMTGAQSNGSDVSRWFAWWRENSSLSDAQFKTNVLAGRAARFDELKPGYESLVASLMEVLSRAYRSASDERRTELLLSWMSSGQREIRAISAMIVRDEKASAAVIPEPVQQRLREMVGDSDSNVRFAVAKALAAINYPPALESMLSQLSIESNPDVRAELARAIAPIQDLRSVPLLLRMVGDADQSVVRSAAIALRDLGPKLVADADTAMIGQVTAALRSALRSTGGAGSEMAREAVVEAIVPLQRVELFPDLQQLLVPRETARVRQTAVRALAGFGPNAVDAVAPMLADSEPTVRLEAARAMGTIGRASELSSLKRMLSPPGEADPSVQGQAWQAIQAIAQKEDTPWKTLAVLAGDFAGNTEEDLTRRLAILRLQQAKLLAANKPDELLDVAEVCHNIGDVHMQFKPPQAAEAIEFYKLAMDNYVAVNNPIGPDTMIAKLTDAMLRAERYGDGMNFAQEVIAQNPGNLDVVGPKVKAEVERLANAGEDAKALLLIRESERLNPLLPDRLRQQLAEIEISIQRRQNDQLRDRATPPSGPRGGIALPAVGPIRIA
;
A
#
# COMPACT_ATOMS: atom_id res chain seq x y z
N MET A 1 -44.80 2.66 80.43
CA MET A 1 -45.60 2.23 79.28
C MET A 1 -44.84 2.59 78.01
N ALA A 2 -44.19 1.56 77.40
CA ALA A 2 -43.40 1.71 76.25
C ALA A 2 -44.17 1.18 75.03
N CYS A 3 -44.36 1.98 73.98
CA CYS A 3 -44.84 1.56 72.72
C CYS A 3 -43.65 1.51 71.73
N SER A 4 -43.28 0.27 71.35
CA SER A 4 -42.30 0.01 70.34
C SER A 4 -42.91 0.25 68.96
N ALA A 5 -42.32 1.12 68.14
CA ALA A 5 -42.64 1.28 66.75
C ALA A 5 -41.67 0.38 65.94
N VAL A 6 -42.22 -0.63 65.26
CA VAL A 6 -41.50 -1.51 64.32
C VAL A 6 -41.42 -0.75 63.00
N ALA A 7 -40.22 -0.38 62.58
CA ALA A 7 -39.94 0.16 61.25
C ALA A 7 -39.89 -1.00 60.24
N LEU A 8 -40.85 -1.05 59.33
CA LEU A 8 -40.76 -1.87 58.12
C LEU A 8 -39.69 -1.26 57.20
N ALA A 9 -38.56 -1.93 57.10
CA ALA A 9 -37.57 -1.68 56.03
C ALA A 9 -38.15 -2.17 54.70
N ALA A 10 -38.35 -1.27 53.77
CA ALA A 10 -38.69 -1.60 52.38
C ALA A 10 -37.52 -2.31 51.73
N ILE A 11 -37.71 -3.58 51.38
CA ILE A 11 -36.79 -4.36 50.56
C ILE A 11 -36.90 -3.81 49.13
N SER A 12 -35.91 -3.04 48.71
CA SER A 12 -35.73 -2.68 47.31
C SER A 12 -35.59 -3.98 46.48
N PRO A 13 -36.26 -4.09 45.30
CA PRO A 13 -36.03 -5.22 44.44
C PRO A 13 -34.61 -5.14 43.90
N ALA A 14 -33.83 -6.22 44.15
CA ALA A 14 -32.52 -6.38 43.57
C ALA A 14 -32.59 -6.18 42.06
N ALA A 15 -31.82 -5.21 41.56
CA ALA A 15 -31.63 -5.02 40.17
C ALA A 15 -31.14 -6.34 39.55
N HIS A 16 -31.93 -6.93 38.68
CA HIS A 16 -31.48 -8.00 37.81
C HIS A 16 -30.42 -7.38 36.92
N ALA A 17 -29.13 -7.57 37.26
CA ALA A 17 -28.05 -7.32 36.36
C ALA A 17 -28.32 -8.19 35.11
N GLN A 18 -28.62 -7.59 33.99
CA GLN A 18 -28.69 -8.32 32.73
C GLN A 18 -27.31 -8.93 32.51
N ALA A 19 -27.27 -10.28 32.41
CA ALA A 19 -26.05 -11.02 32.14
C ALA A 19 -25.38 -10.42 30.90
N SER A 20 -24.05 -10.22 30.93
CA SER A 20 -23.34 -9.73 29.79
C SER A 20 -23.54 -10.70 28.60
N PRO A 21 -23.45 -10.26 27.35
CA PRO A 21 -23.54 -11.15 26.19
C PRO A 21 -22.54 -12.32 26.30
N ALA A 22 -21.35 -12.10 26.87
CA ALA A 22 -20.34 -13.11 27.11
C ALA A 22 -20.76 -14.13 28.18
N ASP A 23 -21.47 -13.71 29.22
CA ASP A 23 -21.98 -14.67 30.22
C ASP A 23 -23.14 -15.51 29.67
N SER A 24 -23.96 -14.96 28.79
CA SER A 24 -25.02 -15.70 28.09
C SER A 24 -24.45 -16.74 27.15
N GLU A 25 -23.40 -16.43 26.42
CA GLU A 25 -22.71 -17.37 25.53
C GLU A 25 -22.00 -18.47 26.35
N ALA A 26 -21.31 -18.13 27.45
CA ALA A 26 -20.68 -19.08 28.34
C ALA A 26 -21.72 -20.07 28.93
N ALA A 27 -22.91 -19.61 29.29
CA ALA A 27 -23.99 -20.45 29.76
C ALA A 27 -24.48 -21.43 28.68
N GLN A 28 -24.67 -20.98 27.45
CA GLN A 28 -25.05 -21.82 26.32
C GLN A 28 -24.00 -22.91 26.02
N GLN A 29 -22.72 -22.54 25.98
CA GLN A 29 -21.64 -23.51 25.75
C GLN A 29 -21.48 -24.49 26.93
N SER A 30 -21.71 -24.02 28.16
CA SER A 30 -21.73 -24.87 29.34
C SER A 30 -22.83 -25.95 29.28
N GLU A 31 -24.03 -25.57 28.84
CA GLU A 31 -25.14 -26.51 28.65
C GLU A 31 -24.79 -27.58 27.63
N LEU A 32 -24.23 -27.21 26.48
CA LEU A 32 -23.76 -28.16 25.46
C LEU A 32 -22.65 -29.06 25.93
N LEU A 33 -21.69 -28.55 26.72
CA LEU A 33 -20.60 -29.36 27.26
C LEU A 33 -21.08 -30.37 28.30
N LEU A 34 -21.96 -29.97 29.22
CA LEU A 34 -22.41 -30.74 30.37
C LEU A 34 -23.65 -31.59 30.08
N ASP A 35 -24.23 -31.54 28.89
CA ASP A 35 -25.38 -32.35 28.50
C ASP A 35 -25.02 -33.84 28.55
N ARG A 36 -25.78 -34.60 29.37
CA ARG A 36 -25.65 -36.05 29.52
C ARG A 36 -26.54 -36.84 28.55
N GLY A 37 -27.33 -36.16 27.73
CA GLY A 37 -28.17 -36.76 26.71
C GLY A 37 -27.38 -37.23 25.49
N ASN A 38 -28.01 -38.10 24.69
CA ASN A 38 -27.43 -38.55 23.42
C ASN A 38 -27.62 -37.51 22.27
N SER A 39 -28.19 -36.33 22.57
CA SER A 39 -28.45 -35.28 21.61
C SER A 39 -27.20 -34.52 21.16
N VAL A 40 -26.18 -34.45 22.02
CA VAL A 40 -24.92 -33.74 21.76
C VAL A 40 -23.81 -34.72 21.37
N THR A 41 -23.26 -34.53 20.18
CA THR A 41 -22.16 -35.35 19.66
C THR A 41 -20.84 -35.07 20.42
N ARG A 42 -19.90 -36.01 20.38
CA ARG A 42 -18.55 -35.82 20.94
C ARG A 42 -17.85 -34.58 20.35
N LEU A 43 -18.07 -34.30 19.06
CA LEU A 43 -17.48 -33.15 18.38
C LEU A 43 -18.10 -31.84 18.89
N GLN A 44 -19.40 -31.78 19.08
CA GLN A 44 -20.10 -30.60 19.60
C GLN A 44 -19.66 -30.29 21.05
N ARG A 45 -19.49 -31.33 21.89
CA ARG A 45 -18.95 -31.15 23.26
C ARG A 45 -17.54 -30.58 23.24
N LEU A 46 -16.68 -31.13 22.38
CA LEU A 46 -15.31 -30.65 22.27
C LEU A 46 -15.27 -29.19 21.77
N GLU A 47 -16.13 -28.85 20.82
CA GLU A 47 -16.21 -27.48 20.31
C GLU A 47 -16.74 -26.49 21.37
N ALA A 48 -17.73 -26.90 22.15
CA ALA A 48 -18.22 -26.14 23.29
C ALA A 48 -17.12 -25.92 24.35
N ALA A 49 -16.36 -26.96 24.70
CA ALA A 49 -15.22 -26.84 25.61
C ALA A 49 -14.15 -25.88 25.08
N ARG A 50 -13.81 -25.94 23.78
CA ARG A 50 -12.87 -25.06 23.12
C ARG A 50 -13.33 -23.58 23.12
N ARG A 51 -14.63 -23.32 22.95
CA ARG A 51 -15.20 -21.99 23.09
C ARG A 51 -15.08 -21.47 24.51
N LEU A 52 -15.39 -22.31 25.51
CA LEU A 52 -15.25 -21.96 26.92
C LEU A 52 -13.79 -21.61 27.30
N THR A 53 -12.80 -22.35 26.82
CA THR A 53 -11.38 -21.98 27.09
C THR A 53 -11.02 -20.61 26.53
N ARG A 54 -11.52 -20.24 25.35
CA ARG A 54 -11.25 -18.94 24.72
C ARG A 54 -11.94 -17.76 25.39
N MET A 55 -13.10 -17.97 26.02
CA MET A 55 -13.83 -16.90 26.70
C MET A 55 -13.13 -16.39 27.96
N ASP A 56 -12.36 -17.23 28.62
CA ASP A 56 -11.54 -16.96 29.83
C ASP A 56 -12.22 -16.00 30.84
N ASN A 57 -13.51 -16.24 31.10
CA ASN A 57 -14.27 -15.50 32.10
C ASN A 57 -14.61 -16.43 33.29
N PRO A 58 -15.06 -15.90 34.45
CA PRO A 58 -15.38 -16.73 35.61
C PRO A 58 -16.42 -17.83 35.34
N ALA A 59 -17.41 -17.58 34.49
CA ALA A 59 -18.46 -18.54 34.13
C ALA A 59 -17.88 -19.68 33.26
N SER A 60 -17.04 -19.36 32.28
CA SER A 60 -16.41 -20.37 31.43
C SER A 60 -15.42 -21.24 32.21
N ARG A 61 -14.62 -20.65 33.11
CA ARG A 61 -13.73 -21.41 34.01
C ARG A 61 -14.49 -22.36 34.93
N ALA A 62 -15.59 -21.89 35.51
CA ALA A 62 -16.46 -22.72 36.35
C ALA A 62 -17.07 -23.92 35.58
N ALA A 63 -17.50 -23.67 34.31
CA ALA A 63 -18.05 -24.71 33.44
C ALA A 63 -17.00 -25.78 33.10
N LEU A 64 -15.77 -25.39 32.75
CA LEU A 64 -14.67 -26.34 32.49
C LEU A 64 -14.26 -27.11 33.74
N ALA A 65 -14.19 -26.46 34.90
CA ALA A 65 -13.92 -27.12 36.16
C ALA A 65 -15.02 -28.15 36.51
N ALA A 66 -16.28 -27.80 36.32
CA ALA A 66 -17.41 -28.72 36.51
C ALA A 66 -17.35 -29.92 35.56
N ALA A 67 -16.95 -29.68 34.28
CA ALA A 67 -16.78 -30.77 33.31
C ALA A 67 -15.65 -31.71 33.68
N LEU A 68 -14.50 -31.25 34.16
CA LEU A 68 -13.38 -32.05 34.61
C LEU A 68 -13.75 -32.92 35.86
N GLN A 69 -14.68 -32.46 36.68
CA GLN A 69 -15.13 -33.16 37.88
C GLN A 69 -16.26 -34.17 37.63
N GLN A 70 -16.78 -34.32 36.41
CA GLN A 70 -17.87 -35.24 36.04
C GLN A 70 -17.43 -36.67 35.94
N ARG A 71 -17.13 -37.31 37.08
CA ARG A 71 -16.63 -38.70 37.16
C ARG A 71 -17.53 -39.76 36.50
N ALA A 72 -18.80 -39.47 36.29
CA ALA A 72 -19.74 -40.41 35.68
C ALA A 72 -19.71 -40.38 34.13
N ASP A 73 -19.03 -39.42 33.50
CA ASP A 73 -18.99 -39.29 32.03
C ASP A 73 -17.58 -38.90 31.56
N SER A 74 -16.82 -39.91 31.12
CA SER A 74 -15.46 -39.69 30.58
C SER A 74 -15.44 -38.89 29.29
N ALA A 75 -16.54 -38.82 28.53
CA ALA A 75 -16.60 -38.03 27.31
C ALA A 75 -16.65 -36.52 27.61
N ILE A 76 -17.33 -36.12 28.69
CA ILE A 76 -17.36 -34.73 29.17
C ILE A 76 -15.98 -34.32 29.70
N GLN A 77 -15.40 -35.17 30.59
CA GLN A 77 -14.06 -34.94 31.13
C GLN A 77 -13.00 -34.86 30.01
N GLY A 78 -13.08 -35.77 29.04
CA GLY A 78 -12.17 -35.82 27.90
C GLY A 78 -12.26 -34.60 27.03
N ALA A 79 -13.47 -34.11 26.76
CA ALA A 79 -13.66 -32.87 25.97
C ALA A 79 -13.01 -31.64 26.64
N ALA A 80 -13.21 -31.46 27.95
CA ALA A 80 -12.61 -30.40 28.71
C ALA A 80 -11.07 -30.51 28.77
N ALA A 81 -10.54 -31.74 29.06
CA ALA A 81 -9.10 -31.97 29.11
C ALA A 81 -8.39 -31.75 27.75
N VAL A 82 -9.03 -32.16 26.63
CA VAL A 82 -8.51 -31.91 25.28
C VAL A 82 -8.53 -30.43 24.96
N ALA A 83 -9.60 -29.70 25.26
CA ALA A 83 -9.68 -28.26 25.01
C ALA A 83 -8.59 -27.48 25.77
N LEU A 84 -8.38 -27.84 27.07
CA LEU A 84 -7.30 -27.23 27.86
C LEU A 84 -5.88 -27.62 27.38
N ALA A 85 -5.71 -28.81 26.79
CA ALA A 85 -4.44 -29.22 26.19
C ALA A 85 -4.12 -28.45 24.89
N GLU A 86 -5.14 -27.99 24.20
CA GLU A 86 -5.02 -27.19 23.00
C GLU A 86 -4.87 -25.70 23.30
N ASP A 87 -5.31 -25.23 24.47
CA ASP A 87 -5.14 -23.84 24.91
C ASP A 87 -3.64 -23.53 25.13
N GLU A 88 -3.20 -22.38 24.67
CA GLU A 88 -1.81 -21.93 24.84
C GLU A 88 -1.51 -21.51 26.29
N THR A 89 -2.50 -20.94 26.97
CA THR A 89 -2.37 -20.36 28.31
C THR A 89 -3.57 -20.72 29.21
N PRO A 90 -3.78 -22.02 29.54
CA PRO A 90 -4.93 -22.41 30.33
C PRO A 90 -4.88 -21.84 31.75
N ASP A 91 -6.05 -21.53 32.31
CA ASP A 91 -6.16 -20.97 33.67
C ASP A 91 -5.62 -21.93 34.71
N PRO A 92 -4.75 -21.48 35.65
CA PRO A 92 -4.17 -22.32 36.70
C PRO A 92 -5.19 -22.95 37.65
N SER A 93 -6.42 -22.45 37.77
CA SER A 93 -7.48 -23.04 38.60
C SER A 93 -7.86 -24.47 38.21
N HIS A 94 -7.52 -24.91 36.98
CA HIS A 94 -7.80 -26.24 36.48
C HIS A 94 -6.75 -27.31 36.89
N ILE A 95 -5.58 -26.88 37.42
CA ILE A 95 -4.45 -27.78 37.71
C ILE A 95 -4.87 -28.96 38.60
N ASP A 96 -5.55 -28.70 39.70
CA ASP A 96 -5.92 -29.77 40.64
C ASP A 96 -6.92 -30.77 40.04
N SER A 97 -7.90 -30.27 39.26
CA SER A 97 -8.86 -31.11 38.56
C SER A 97 -8.17 -31.99 37.50
N LEU A 98 -7.20 -31.44 36.75
CA LEU A 98 -6.40 -32.21 35.79
C LEU A 98 -5.56 -33.27 36.45
N PHE A 99 -4.97 -33.03 37.64
CA PHE A 99 -4.23 -34.04 38.40
C PHE A 99 -5.10 -35.20 38.87
N THR A 100 -6.41 -35.02 39.06
CA THR A 100 -7.29 -36.16 39.41
C THR A 100 -7.42 -37.13 38.23
N LEU A 101 -7.25 -36.68 36.99
CA LEU A 101 -7.36 -37.49 35.77
C LEU A 101 -6.09 -38.30 35.44
N ILE A 102 -4.98 -38.08 36.16
CA ILE A 102 -3.71 -38.82 36.00
C ILE A 102 -3.38 -39.66 37.26
N GLN A 103 -4.32 -39.85 38.17
CA GLN A 103 -4.14 -40.73 39.30
C GLN A 103 -4.11 -42.22 38.87
N PRO A 104 -3.55 -43.14 39.66
CA PRO A 104 -3.45 -44.55 39.30
C PRO A 104 -4.77 -45.25 38.97
N ASP A 105 -5.87 -44.79 39.54
CA ASP A 105 -7.24 -45.31 39.39
C ASP A 105 -8.10 -44.55 38.35
N ALA A 106 -7.52 -43.53 37.72
CA ALA A 106 -8.22 -42.74 36.69
C ALA A 106 -8.42 -43.56 35.40
N PRO A 107 -9.51 -43.28 34.61
CA PRO A 107 -9.69 -43.89 33.31
C PRO A 107 -8.50 -43.60 32.38
N GLY A 108 -7.94 -44.65 31.77
CA GLY A 108 -6.71 -44.55 31.00
C GLY A 108 -6.77 -43.65 29.75
N ASP A 109 -7.97 -43.49 29.18
CA ASP A 109 -8.24 -42.63 28.04
C ASP A 109 -8.19 -41.13 28.36
N LEU A 110 -8.37 -40.75 29.62
CA LEU A 110 -8.32 -39.39 30.13
C LEU A 110 -6.90 -38.95 30.52
N ALA A 111 -6.03 -39.89 30.86
CA ALA A 111 -4.70 -39.58 31.39
C ALA A 111 -3.85 -38.74 30.40
N ARG A 112 -3.87 -39.10 29.12
CA ARG A 112 -3.05 -38.43 28.10
C ARG A 112 -3.50 -36.98 27.80
N PRO A 113 -4.80 -36.70 27.57
CA PRO A 113 -5.25 -35.30 27.42
C PRO A 113 -4.96 -34.46 28.67
N ALA A 114 -5.22 -34.99 29.87
CA ALA A 114 -4.97 -34.28 31.12
C ALA A 114 -3.48 -33.98 31.34
N ALA A 115 -2.58 -34.91 31.03
CA ALA A 115 -1.15 -34.75 31.16
C ALA A 115 -0.63 -33.72 30.16
N ARG A 116 -1.16 -33.68 28.91
CA ARG A 116 -0.85 -32.63 27.91
C ARG A 116 -1.33 -31.26 28.34
N ALA A 117 -2.50 -31.14 28.95
CA ALA A 117 -2.96 -29.89 29.54
C ALA A 117 -2.05 -29.44 30.70
N LEU A 118 -1.62 -30.36 31.57
CA LEU A 118 -0.66 -30.06 32.65
C LEU A 118 0.71 -29.63 32.11
N ALA A 119 1.15 -30.15 30.98
CA ALA A 119 2.39 -29.74 30.32
C ALA A 119 2.40 -28.27 29.87
N LYS A 120 1.24 -27.64 29.72
CA LYS A 120 1.14 -26.17 29.45
C LYS A 120 1.65 -25.32 30.62
N PHE A 121 1.57 -25.87 31.86
CA PHE A 121 2.09 -25.25 33.07
C PHE A 121 3.55 -25.62 33.35
N LYS A 122 4.36 -25.82 32.30
CA LYS A 122 5.76 -26.24 32.34
C LYS A 122 6.69 -25.33 33.17
N ASP A 123 6.32 -24.07 33.33
CA ASP A 123 7.08 -23.09 34.13
C ASP A 123 6.56 -23.00 35.59
N ASN A 124 5.56 -23.80 35.97
CA ASN A 124 5.05 -23.90 37.33
C ASN A 124 5.79 -25.02 38.09
N PRO A 125 6.66 -24.71 39.09
CA PRO A 125 7.48 -25.68 39.76
C PRO A 125 6.68 -26.72 40.56
N ILE A 126 5.46 -26.39 41.03
CA ILE A 126 4.58 -27.30 41.76
C ILE A 126 4.01 -28.37 40.80
N VAL A 127 3.61 -27.94 39.58
CA VAL A 127 3.11 -28.86 38.55
C VAL A 127 4.21 -29.85 38.15
N VAL A 128 5.40 -29.34 37.87
CA VAL A 128 6.55 -30.18 37.51
C VAL A 128 6.91 -31.17 38.61
N GLN A 129 6.92 -30.72 39.86
CA GLN A 129 7.18 -31.57 41.02
C GLN A 129 6.14 -32.71 41.15
N ARG A 130 4.86 -32.37 41.04
CA ARG A 130 3.77 -33.36 41.11
C ARG A 130 3.79 -34.36 39.94
N LEU A 131 4.20 -33.92 38.73
CA LEU A 131 4.42 -34.85 37.61
C LEU A 131 5.57 -35.79 37.87
N ILE A 132 6.70 -35.36 38.47
CA ILE A 132 7.81 -36.19 38.86
C ILE A 132 7.37 -37.19 39.92
N GLU A 133 6.65 -36.76 40.94
CA GLU A 133 6.09 -37.63 41.98
C GLU A 133 5.14 -38.69 41.41
N ARG A 134 4.32 -38.36 40.42
CA ARG A 134 3.46 -39.33 39.74
C ARG A 134 4.27 -40.35 38.94
N VAL A 135 5.38 -39.96 38.34
CA VAL A 135 6.26 -40.82 37.55
C VAL A 135 7.08 -41.76 38.45
N THR A 136 7.62 -41.26 39.57
CA THR A 136 8.55 -42.00 40.45
C THR A 136 7.87 -42.75 41.60
N GLY A 137 6.64 -42.35 41.95
CA GLY A 137 5.88 -42.88 43.10
C GLY A 137 5.13 -44.18 42.82
N ASP A 138 3.83 -44.19 43.02
CA ASP A 138 2.98 -45.40 42.87
C ASP A 138 3.03 -45.94 41.42
N LYS A 139 3.53 -47.20 41.28
CA LYS A 139 3.69 -47.85 39.97
C LYS A 139 2.38 -48.37 39.37
N ARG A 140 1.27 -48.35 40.10
CA ARG A 140 -0.06 -48.70 39.57
C ARG A 140 -0.51 -47.66 38.53
N GLY A 141 -1.41 -48.03 37.68
CA GLY A 141 -1.92 -47.12 36.63
C GLY A 141 -0.83 -46.77 35.61
N GLU A 142 -0.27 -47.78 34.96
CA GLU A 142 0.84 -47.56 33.97
C GLU A 142 0.47 -46.56 32.85
N SER A 143 -0.81 -46.54 32.40
CA SER A 143 -1.28 -45.60 31.40
C SER A 143 -1.13 -44.13 31.87
N SER A 144 -1.54 -43.83 33.11
CA SER A 144 -1.43 -42.49 33.67
C SER A 144 0.02 -42.10 33.99
N ARG A 145 0.86 -43.11 34.35
CA ARG A 145 2.29 -42.92 34.55
C ARG A 145 3.01 -42.60 33.22
N ARG A 146 2.69 -43.30 32.13
CA ARG A 146 3.20 -42.99 30.77
C ARG A 146 2.76 -41.60 30.30
N ALA A 147 1.52 -41.21 30.57
CA ALA A 147 1.05 -39.86 30.25
C ALA A 147 1.81 -38.78 31.03
N ALA A 148 2.11 -38.98 32.30
CA ALA A 148 2.93 -38.05 33.08
C ALA A 148 4.39 -37.99 32.56
N ILE A 149 4.96 -39.13 32.11
CA ILE A 149 6.27 -39.16 31.44
C ILE A 149 6.23 -38.34 30.14
N GLU A 150 5.18 -38.50 29.31
CA GLU A 150 4.97 -37.68 28.09
C GLU A 150 4.92 -36.18 28.44
N ALA A 151 4.20 -35.81 29.51
CA ALA A 151 4.14 -34.40 29.96
C ALA A 151 5.49 -33.83 30.36
N LEU A 152 6.34 -34.62 31.06
CA LEU A 152 7.71 -34.19 31.39
C LEU A 152 8.59 -33.96 30.16
N GLY A 153 8.32 -34.61 29.04
CA GLY A 153 9.00 -34.36 27.76
C GLY A 153 8.80 -32.96 27.23
N TYR A 154 7.77 -32.22 27.64
CA TYR A 154 7.55 -30.83 27.29
C TYR A 154 8.19 -29.82 28.26
N VAL A 155 8.68 -30.31 29.43
CA VAL A 155 9.28 -29.50 30.48
C VAL A 155 10.78 -29.39 30.26
N SER A 156 11.30 -28.25 29.92
CA SER A 156 12.73 -28.01 29.62
C SER A 156 13.54 -27.75 30.92
N GLU A 157 13.39 -28.57 31.93
CA GLU A 157 14.09 -28.47 33.20
C GLU A 157 15.03 -29.66 33.42
N LYS A 158 16.21 -29.36 33.99
CA LYS A 158 17.25 -30.34 34.24
C LYS A 158 16.80 -31.49 35.16
N ARG A 159 15.97 -31.22 36.20
CA ARG A 159 15.40 -32.23 37.09
C ARG A 159 14.45 -33.18 36.36
N SER A 160 13.65 -32.70 35.40
CA SER A 160 12.79 -33.55 34.57
C SER A 160 13.64 -34.48 33.69
N ALA A 161 14.71 -33.97 33.07
CA ALA A 161 15.63 -34.82 32.33
C ALA A 161 16.34 -35.84 33.18
N SER A 162 16.79 -35.50 34.43
CA SER A 162 17.37 -36.44 35.37
C SER A 162 16.42 -37.61 35.70
N THR A 163 15.15 -37.28 36.01
CA THR A 163 14.12 -38.27 36.27
C THR A 163 13.90 -39.23 35.09
N LEU A 164 13.85 -38.69 33.87
CA LEU A 164 13.69 -39.51 32.66
C LEU A 164 14.92 -40.40 32.41
N ILE A 165 16.13 -39.92 32.67
CA ILE A 165 17.38 -40.71 32.60
C ILE A 165 17.40 -41.83 33.65
N GLU A 166 16.95 -41.55 34.86
CA GLU A 166 16.83 -42.56 35.95
C GLU A 166 15.85 -43.68 35.57
N LEU A 167 14.73 -43.36 34.92
CA LEU A 167 13.78 -44.37 34.43
C LEU A 167 14.40 -45.29 33.37
N ILE A 168 15.16 -44.77 32.42
CA ILE A 168 15.80 -45.59 31.37
C ILE A 168 16.94 -46.43 31.87
N SER A 169 17.54 -46.06 33.04
CA SER A 169 18.60 -46.82 33.69
C SER A 169 18.13 -47.90 34.63
N SER A 170 16.84 -47.91 35.01
CA SER A 170 16.28 -48.80 36.01
C SER A 170 15.81 -50.10 35.40
N ASP A 171 16.44 -51.21 35.77
CA ASP A 171 15.99 -52.57 35.41
C ASP A 171 14.67 -52.97 36.09
N ALA A 172 14.24 -52.23 37.11
CA ALA A 172 12.96 -52.44 37.79
C ALA A 172 11.76 -51.81 37.06
N GLU A 173 11.98 -51.05 35.97
CA GLU A 173 10.93 -50.46 35.17
C GLU A 173 10.56 -51.32 33.96
N SER A 174 9.29 -51.28 33.57
CA SER A 174 8.83 -52.02 32.40
C SER A 174 9.48 -51.45 31.11
N VAL A 175 9.53 -52.27 30.08
CA VAL A 175 10.02 -51.85 28.76
C VAL A 175 9.25 -50.64 28.25
N ASP A 176 7.92 -50.64 28.42
CA ASP A 176 7.02 -49.56 27.98
C ASP A 176 7.31 -48.22 28.69
N ILE A 177 7.64 -48.26 29.98
CA ILE A 177 8.04 -47.09 30.77
C ILE A 177 9.38 -46.53 30.28
N ARG A 178 10.37 -47.43 30.06
CA ARG A 178 11.69 -47.01 29.54
C ARG A 178 11.61 -46.41 28.12
N GLU A 179 10.80 -47.01 27.24
CA GLU A 179 10.54 -46.49 25.90
C GLU A 179 9.82 -45.15 25.95
N SER A 180 8.83 -45.00 26.83
CA SER A 180 8.12 -43.73 27.04
C SER A 180 9.08 -42.63 27.55
N ALA A 181 10.00 -42.95 28.44
CA ALA A 181 11.00 -42.03 28.94
C ALA A 181 12.00 -41.59 27.84
N MET A 182 12.44 -42.53 26.99
CA MET A 182 13.28 -42.19 25.82
C MET A 182 12.52 -41.32 24.80
N ALA A 183 11.22 -41.59 24.58
CA ALA A 183 10.38 -40.76 23.74
C ALA A 183 10.26 -39.34 24.32
N ALA A 184 10.02 -39.20 25.61
CA ALA A 184 9.95 -37.92 26.30
C ALA A 184 11.27 -37.14 26.24
N LEU A 185 12.43 -37.82 26.35
CA LEU A 185 13.73 -37.19 26.15
C LEU A 185 13.94 -36.68 24.70
N ARG A 186 13.47 -37.44 23.69
CA ARG A 186 13.50 -36.97 22.29
C ARG A 186 12.65 -35.68 22.10
N ASP A 187 11.46 -35.67 22.67
CA ASP A 187 10.55 -34.54 22.60
C ASP A 187 11.10 -33.32 23.35
N MET A 188 11.73 -33.56 24.51
CA MET A 188 12.39 -32.52 25.31
C MET A 188 13.55 -31.87 24.53
N THR A 189 14.45 -32.71 24.00
CA THR A 189 15.77 -32.27 23.51
C THR A 189 15.84 -32.02 22.01
N GLY A 190 14.91 -32.54 21.21
CA GLY A 190 14.99 -32.58 19.75
C GLY A 190 15.99 -33.64 19.21
N ALA A 191 16.73 -34.35 20.07
CA ALA A 191 17.78 -35.30 19.70
C ALA A 191 17.23 -36.62 19.18
N GLN A 192 16.65 -36.63 17.97
CA GLN A 192 16.05 -37.79 17.33
C GLN A 192 17.06 -38.88 17.02
N SER A 193 18.31 -38.53 16.76
CA SER A 193 19.40 -39.48 16.45
C SER A 193 19.74 -40.43 17.61
N ASN A 194 19.38 -40.10 18.86
CA ASN A 194 19.59 -40.95 20.00
C ASN A 194 18.63 -42.16 20.01
N GLY A 195 17.44 -42.01 19.38
CA GLY A 195 16.48 -43.11 19.23
C GLY A 195 16.15 -43.84 20.53
N SER A 196 16.18 -45.17 20.49
CA SER A 196 16.03 -46.04 21.64
C SER A 196 17.38 -46.53 22.21
N ASP A 197 18.48 -45.89 21.85
CA ASP A 197 19.82 -46.26 22.32
C ASP A 197 20.09 -45.61 23.69
N VAL A 198 20.06 -46.41 24.72
CA VAL A 198 20.28 -46.01 26.12
C VAL A 198 21.69 -45.42 26.30
N SER A 199 22.69 -45.97 25.61
CA SER A 199 24.10 -45.52 25.73
C SER A 199 24.26 -44.08 25.20
N ARG A 200 23.56 -43.71 24.10
CA ARG A 200 23.56 -42.36 23.56
C ARG A 200 22.89 -41.37 24.52
N TRP A 201 21.82 -41.78 25.21
CA TRP A 201 21.18 -40.94 26.21
C TRP A 201 22.06 -40.70 27.43
N PHE A 202 22.85 -41.69 27.86
CA PHE A 202 23.84 -41.49 28.93
C PHE A 202 25.02 -40.58 28.48
N ALA A 203 25.48 -40.70 27.24
CA ALA A 203 26.47 -39.81 26.71
C ALA A 203 25.96 -38.37 26.68
N TRP A 204 24.75 -38.15 26.14
CA TRP A 204 24.10 -36.85 26.12
C TRP A 204 23.91 -36.29 27.55
N TRP A 205 23.49 -37.09 28.51
CA TRP A 205 23.31 -36.65 29.89
C TRP A 205 24.63 -36.27 30.56
N ARG A 206 25.69 -37.00 30.31
CA ARG A 206 27.02 -36.67 30.82
C ARG A 206 27.50 -35.30 30.41
N GLU A 207 27.23 -34.91 29.17
CA GLU A 207 27.58 -33.57 28.61
C GLU A 207 26.71 -32.46 29.20
N ASN A 208 25.44 -32.75 29.48
CA ASN A 208 24.46 -31.73 29.87
C ASN A 208 24.23 -31.65 31.38
N SER A 209 24.57 -32.67 32.15
CA SER A 209 24.36 -32.73 33.60
C SER A 209 25.20 -31.73 34.41
N SER A 210 26.32 -31.29 33.88
CA SER A 210 27.19 -30.27 34.50
C SER A 210 26.79 -28.81 34.23
N LEU A 211 25.89 -28.59 33.27
CA LEU A 211 25.43 -27.23 32.89
C LEU A 211 24.59 -26.62 34.04
N SER A 212 24.60 -25.30 34.14
CA SER A 212 23.62 -24.59 34.95
C SER A 212 22.21 -24.76 34.37
N ASP A 213 21.17 -24.56 35.17
CA ASP A 213 19.77 -24.73 34.73
C ASP A 213 19.43 -23.81 33.55
N ALA A 214 19.96 -22.57 33.53
CA ALA A 214 19.78 -21.63 32.42
C ALA A 214 20.46 -22.11 31.13
N GLN A 215 21.69 -22.59 31.21
CA GLN A 215 22.42 -23.14 30.05
C GLN A 215 21.76 -24.42 29.55
N PHE A 216 21.33 -25.30 30.46
CA PHE A 216 20.57 -26.53 30.12
C PHE A 216 19.29 -26.18 29.36
N LYS A 217 18.48 -25.25 29.88
CA LYS A 217 17.24 -24.78 29.23
C LYS A 217 17.52 -24.21 27.84
N THR A 218 18.56 -23.39 27.70
CA THR A 218 18.98 -22.82 26.40
C THR A 218 19.35 -23.91 25.39
N ASN A 219 20.16 -24.89 25.81
CA ASN A 219 20.58 -26.02 24.95
C ASN A 219 19.39 -26.88 24.47
N VAL A 220 18.49 -27.20 25.38
CA VAL A 220 17.29 -27.98 25.07
C VAL A 220 16.39 -27.23 24.11
N LEU A 221 16.16 -25.92 24.31
CA LEU A 221 15.35 -25.10 23.41
C LEU A 221 15.99 -24.96 22.03
N ALA A 222 17.32 -24.81 21.95
CA ALA A 222 18.04 -24.78 20.68
C ALA A 222 17.89 -26.09 19.88
N GLY A 223 18.03 -27.24 20.56
CA GLY A 223 17.83 -28.54 19.94
C GLY A 223 16.39 -28.74 19.39
N ARG A 224 15.38 -28.28 20.14
CA ARG A 224 13.99 -28.29 19.70
C ARG A 224 13.73 -27.38 18.52
N ALA A 225 14.31 -26.18 18.52
CA ALA A 225 14.21 -25.23 17.41
C ALA A 225 14.81 -25.83 16.14
N ALA A 226 16.01 -26.41 16.22
CA ALA A 226 16.64 -27.08 15.09
C ALA A 226 15.79 -28.23 14.53
N ARG A 227 15.16 -29.02 15.42
CA ARG A 227 14.24 -30.07 14.99
C ARG A 227 12.98 -29.54 14.33
N PHE A 228 12.42 -28.47 14.84
CA PHE A 228 11.29 -27.80 14.21
C PHE A 228 11.63 -27.30 12.79
N ASP A 229 12.79 -26.65 12.64
CA ASP A 229 13.26 -26.15 11.35
C ASP A 229 13.49 -27.29 10.35
N GLU A 230 13.96 -28.45 10.81
CA GLU A 230 14.13 -29.65 9.99
C GLU A 230 12.78 -30.22 9.50
N LEU A 231 11.74 -30.22 10.34
CA LEU A 231 10.43 -30.78 10.01
C LEU A 231 9.54 -29.83 9.20
N LYS A 232 9.73 -28.53 9.38
CA LYS A 232 8.89 -27.49 8.78
C LYS A 232 8.76 -27.60 7.26
N PRO A 233 9.85 -27.77 6.45
CA PRO A 233 9.72 -27.89 5.01
C PRO A 233 8.91 -29.11 4.55
N GLY A 234 9.05 -30.23 5.26
CA GLY A 234 8.29 -31.45 4.98
C GLY A 234 6.80 -31.26 5.24
N TYR A 235 6.46 -30.62 6.36
CA TYR A 235 5.08 -30.29 6.69
C TYR A 235 4.46 -29.31 5.69
N GLU A 236 5.18 -28.24 5.34
CA GLU A 236 4.73 -27.26 4.35
C GLU A 236 4.50 -27.89 2.98
N SER A 237 5.40 -28.78 2.53
CA SER A 237 5.25 -29.55 1.31
C SER A 237 4.01 -30.44 1.33
N LEU A 238 3.74 -31.11 2.45
CA LEU A 238 2.54 -31.96 2.61
C LEU A 238 1.26 -31.15 2.55
N VAL A 239 1.21 -30.00 3.23
CA VAL A 239 0.06 -29.09 3.21
C VAL A 239 -0.15 -28.52 1.78
N ALA A 240 0.92 -28.14 1.09
CA ALA A 240 0.84 -27.69 -0.29
C ALA A 240 0.28 -28.79 -1.23
N SER A 241 0.74 -30.03 -1.07
CA SER A 241 0.24 -31.17 -1.84
C SER A 241 -1.24 -31.44 -1.54
N LEU A 242 -1.64 -31.34 -0.29
CA LEU A 242 -3.05 -31.49 0.13
C LEU A 242 -3.91 -30.39 -0.50
N MET A 243 -3.43 -29.14 -0.49
CA MET A 243 -4.11 -28.02 -1.12
C MET A 243 -4.30 -28.24 -2.61
N GLU A 244 -3.27 -28.74 -3.30
CA GLU A 244 -3.35 -29.06 -4.74
C GLU A 244 -4.42 -30.13 -5.03
N VAL A 245 -4.42 -31.23 -4.25
CA VAL A 245 -5.39 -32.34 -4.41
C VAL A 245 -6.82 -31.84 -4.18
N LEU A 246 -7.08 -31.10 -3.08
CA LEU A 246 -8.41 -30.57 -2.79
C LEU A 246 -8.86 -29.54 -3.85
N SER A 247 -7.97 -28.66 -4.25
CA SER A 247 -8.28 -27.66 -5.30
C SER A 247 -8.57 -28.32 -6.66
N ARG A 248 -7.88 -29.41 -7.00
CA ARG A 248 -8.16 -30.20 -8.21
C ARG A 248 -9.50 -30.90 -8.12
N ALA A 249 -9.81 -31.54 -7.00
CA ALA A 249 -11.09 -32.19 -6.75
C ALA A 249 -12.24 -31.20 -6.83
N TYR A 250 -12.07 -30.01 -6.28
CA TYR A 250 -13.04 -28.93 -6.34
C TYR A 250 -13.28 -28.47 -7.79
N ARG A 251 -12.22 -28.15 -8.54
CA ARG A 251 -12.34 -27.65 -9.94
C ARG A 251 -12.94 -28.68 -10.90
N SER A 252 -12.74 -29.98 -10.65
CA SER A 252 -13.28 -31.04 -11.49
C SER A 252 -14.76 -31.39 -11.18
N ALA A 253 -15.33 -30.86 -10.11
CA ALA A 253 -16.69 -31.15 -9.67
C ALA A 253 -17.74 -30.23 -10.34
N SER A 254 -19.01 -30.67 -10.44
CA SER A 254 -20.15 -29.80 -10.80
C SER A 254 -20.40 -28.75 -9.70
N ASP A 255 -21.16 -27.71 -10.02
CA ASP A 255 -21.40 -26.61 -9.07
C ASP A 255 -22.09 -27.05 -7.79
N GLU A 256 -23.08 -27.96 -7.90
CA GLU A 256 -23.75 -28.56 -6.73
C GLU A 256 -22.73 -29.35 -5.88
N ARG A 257 -21.91 -30.16 -6.55
CA ARG A 257 -20.90 -30.97 -5.88
C ARG A 257 -19.80 -30.13 -5.25
N ARG A 258 -19.44 -28.99 -5.83
CA ARG A 258 -18.48 -28.03 -5.24
C ARG A 258 -18.98 -27.51 -3.90
N THR A 259 -20.26 -27.15 -3.83
CA THR A 259 -20.89 -26.70 -2.58
C THR A 259 -20.85 -27.77 -1.51
N GLU A 260 -21.24 -29.01 -1.84
CA GLU A 260 -21.17 -30.13 -0.91
C GLU A 260 -19.76 -30.43 -0.41
N LEU A 261 -18.77 -30.42 -1.32
CA LEU A 261 -17.36 -30.65 -0.97
C LEU A 261 -16.87 -29.57 0.00
N LEU A 262 -17.12 -28.30 -0.28
CA LEU A 262 -16.72 -27.21 0.63
C LEU A 262 -17.33 -27.36 2.01
N LEU A 263 -18.64 -27.61 2.11
CA LEU A 263 -19.33 -27.78 3.39
C LEU A 263 -18.79 -29.00 4.17
N SER A 264 -18.52 -30.10 3.47
CA SER A 264 -17.89 -31.28 4.06
C SER A 264 -16.49 -31.00 4.58
N TRP A 265 -15.62 -30.33 3.78
CA TRP A 265 -14.26 -29.98 4.17
C TRP A 265 -14.22 -28.96 5.31
N MET A 266 -15.08 -27.97 5.29
CA MET A 266 -15.25 -26.98 6.36
C MET A 266 -15.73 -27.62 7.68
N SER A 267 -16.28 -28.83 7.64
CA SER A 267 -16.72 -29.60 8.81
C SER A 267 -15.72 -30.68 9.19
N SER A 268 -14.57 -30.78 8.52
CA SER A 268 -13.54 -31.79 8.79
C SER A 268 -12.97 -31.66 10.20
N GLY A 269 -12.66 -32.79 10.82
CA GLY A 269 -11.88 -32.80 12.07
C GLY A 269 -10.44 -32.28 11.92
N GLN A 270 -9.91 -32.25 10.69
CA GLN A 270 -8.54 -31.82 10.41
C GLN A 270 -8.50 -30.34 10.09
N ARG A 271 -7.72 -29.57 10.85
CA ARG A 271 -7.58 -28.12 10.72
C ARG A 271 -7.05 -27.69 9.36
N GLU A 272 -6.11 -28.46 8.79
CA GLU A 272 -5.53 -28.17 7.47
C GLU A 272 -6.61 -28.20 6.37
N ILE A 273 -7.51 -29.18 6.41
CA ILE A 273 -8.61 -29.29 5.46
C ILE A 273 -9.59 -28.12 5.62
N ARG A 274 -9.92 -27.76 6.89
CA ARG A 274 -10.80 -26.60 7.14
C ARG A 274 -10.18 -25.29 6.65
N ALA A 275 -8.87 -25.08 6.93
CA ALA A 275 -8.16 -23.89 6.45
C ALA A 275 -8.10 -23.82 4.93
N ILE A 276 -7.75 -24.93 4.27
CA ILE A 276 -7.69 -25.03 2.80
C ILE A 276 -9.06 -24.75 2.17
N SER A 277 -10.14 -25.27 2.76
CA SER A 277 -11.49 -25.01 2.24
C SER A 277 -11.85 -23.52 2.23
N ALA A 278 -11.48 -22.78 3.29
CA ALA A 278 -11.64 -21.31 3.33
C ALA A 278 -10.75 -20.60 2.31
N MET A 279 -9.51 -21.09 2.10
CA MET A 279 -8.62 -20.54 1.07
C MET A 279 -9.18 -20.76 -0.35
N ILE A 280 -9.78 -21.91 -0.64
CA ILE A 280 -10.45 -22.18 -1.92
C ILE A 280 -11.58 -21.16 -2.15
N VAL A 281 -12.41 -20.86 -1.15
CA VAL A 281 -13.47 -19.85 -1.27
C VAL A 281 -12.91 -18.47 -1.59
N ARG A 282 -11.82 -18.07 -0.93
CA ARG A 282 -11.13 -16.82 -1.24
C ARG A 282 -10.69 -16.76 -2.71
N ASP A 283 -10.08 -17.83 -3.20
CA ASP A 283 -9.51 -17.90 -4.55
C ASP A 283 -10.60 -17.93 -5.63
N GLU A 284 -11.72 -18.62 -5.37
CA GLU A 284 -12.92 -18.60 -6.22
C GLU A 284 -13.51 -17.18 -6.31
N LYS A 285 -13.60 -16.47 -5.20
CA LYS A 285 -14.08 -15.09 -5.20
C LYS A 285 -13.15 -14.16 -5.97
N ALA A 286 -11.84 -14.36 -5.88
CA ALA A 286 -10.86 -13.62 -6.68
C ALA A 286 -11.05 -13.85 -8.19
N SER A 287 -11.62 -15.00 -8.58
CA SER A 287 -12.01 -15.34 -9.96
C SER A 287 -13.42 -14.86 -10.34
N ALA A 288 -14.00 -13.94 -9.56
CA ALA A 288 -15.35 -13.37 -9.72
C ALA A 288 -16.51 -14.38 -9.59
N ALA A 289 -16.28 -15.55 -9.01
CA ALA A 289 -17.34 -16.54 -8.76
C ALA A 289 -18.33 -16.06 -7.68
N VAL A 290 -19.59 -16.48 -7.83
CA VAL A 290 -20.62 -16.27 -6.81
C VAL A 290 -20.51 -17.39 -5.78
N ILE A 291 -20.21 -17.02 -4.54
CA ILE A 291 -20.12 -18.00 -3.44
C ILE A 291 -21.52 -18.33 -2.91
N PRO A 292 -21.93 -19.61 -2.88
CA PRO A 292 -23.24 -20.01 -2.40
C PRO A 292 -23.50 -19.62 -0.93
N GLU A 293 -24.70 -19.19 -0.62
CA GLU A 293 -25.09 -18.73 0.72
C GLU A 293 -24.79 -19.76 1.83
N PRO A 294 -25.03 -21.09 1.67
CA PRO A 294 -24.66 -22.06 2.71
C PRO A 294 -23.14 -22.05 3.04
N VAL A 295 -22.29 -21.80 2.06
CA VAL A 295 -20.84 -21.72 2.24
C VAL A 295 -20.48 -20.42 2.99
N GLN A 296 -21.11 -19.30 2.65
CA GLN A 296 -20.93 -18.02 3.35
C GLN A 296 -21.37 -18.12 4.82
N GLN A 297 -22.50 -18.76 5.08
CA GLN A 297 -22.98 -19.02 6.44
C GLN A 297 -22.02 -19.92 7.22
N ARG A 298 -21.50 -20.96 6.58
CA ARG A 298 -20.51 -21.85 7.23
C ARG A 298 -19.22 -21.12 7.56
N LEU A 299 -18.72 -20.24 6.69
CA LEU A 299 -17.58 -19.37 6.99
C LEU A 299 -17.84 -18.51 8.23
N ARG A 300 -19.02 -17.90 8.33
CA ARG A 300 -19.42 -17.12 9.52
C ARG A 300 -19.34 -17.93 10.80
N GLU A 301 -19.79 -19.19 10.78
CA GLU A 301 -19.70 -20.08 11.94
C GLU A 301 -18.24 -20.43 12.31
N MET A 302 -17.35 -20.53 11.30
CA MET A 302 -15.94 -20.85 11.47
C MET A 302 -15.06 -19.66 11.91
N VAL A 303 -15.60 -18.46 12.03
CA VAL A 303 -14.86 -17.29 12.55
C VAL A 303 -14.24 -17.57 13.91
N GLY A 304 -14.96 -18.36 14.77
CA GLY A 304 -14.51 -18.80 16.06
C GLY A 304 -13.86 -20.19 16.08
N ASP A 305 -13.27 -20.71 14.99
CA ASP A 305 -12.62 -22.02 14.98
C ASP A 305 -11.52 -22.14 16.05
N SER A 306 -11.29 -23.34 16.55
CA SER A 306 -10.29 -23.61 17.57
C SER A 306 -8.87 -23.30 17.13
N ASP A 307 -8.56 -23.55 15.86
CA ASP A 307 -7.22 -23.34 15.31
C ASP A 307 -7.06 -21.93 14.69
N SER A 308 -6.00 -21.23 15.08
CA SER A 308 -5.74 -19.87 14.62
C SER A 308 -5.49 -19.78 13.11
N ASN A 309 -4.89 -20.80 12.48
CA ASN A 309 -4.68 -20.80 11.03
C ASN A 309 -6.02 -20.95 10.28
N VAL A 310 -6.98 -21.69 10.85
CA VAL A 310 -8.33 -21.77 10.30
C VAL A 310 -9.02 -20.41 10.41
N ARG A 311 -8.99 -19.79 11.60
CA ARG A 311 -9.56 -18.44 11.79
C ARG A 311 -8.95 -17.41 10.84
N PHE A 312 -7.62 -17.46 10.65
CA PHE A 312 -6.91 -16.60 9.71
C PHE A 312 -7.38 -16.81 8.26
N ALA A 313 -7.50 -18.06 7.81
CA ALA A 313 -7.99 -18.39 6.47
C ALA A 313 -9.46 -17.96 6.28
N VAL A 314 -10.29 -18.14 7.28
CA VAL A 314 -11.71 -17.72 7.29
C VAL A 314 -11.82 -16.20 7.23
N ALA A 315 -11.03 -15.47 8.03
CA ALA A 315 -11.02 -14.00 7.97
C ALA A 315 -10.64 -13.48 6.57
N LYS A 316 -9.63 -14.10 5.94
CA LYS A 316 -9.25 -13.80 4.53
C LYS A 316 -10.37 -14.09 3.54
N ALA A 317 -11.08 -15.19 3.70
CA ALA A 317 -12.20 -15.54 2.84
C ALA A 317 -13.35 -14.52 3.01
N LEU A 318 -13.68 -14.18 4.26
CA LEU A 318 -14.73 -13.20 4.58
C LEU A 318 -14.37 -11.80 4.04
N ALA A 319 -13.09 -11.40 4.14
CA ALA A 319 -12.62 -10.14 3.52
C ALA A 319 -12.84 -10.13 2.01
N ALA A 320 -12.56 -11.25 1.33
CA ALA A 320 -12.73 -11.36 -0.12
C ALA A 320 -14.18 -11.34 -0.55
N ILE A 321 -15.09 -12.04 0.18
CA ILE A 321 -16.51 -12.12 -0.19
C ILE A 321 -17.32 -10.90 0.25
N ASN A 322 -16.83 -10.11 1.20
CA ASN A 322 -17.54 -8.98 1.81
C ASN A 322 -18.96 -9.39 2.27
N TYR A 323 -19.03 -10.23 3.32
CA TYR A 323 -20.29 -10.81 3.82
C TYR A 323 -20.76 -10.10 5.11
N PRO A 324 -21.62 -9.05 5.02
CA PRO A 324 -22.08 -8.27 6.16
C PRO A 324 -22.71 -9.08 7.29
N PRO A 325 -23.47 -10.21 7.03
CA PRO A 325 -24.03 -11.02 8.12
C PRO A 325 -22.98 -11.65 9.06
N ALA A 326 -21.71 -11.71 8.67
CA ALA A 326 -20.63 -12.21 9.53
C ALA A 326 -20.08 -11.16 10.50
N LEU A 327 -20.47 -9.89 10.40
CA LEU A 327 -19.93 -8.80 11.20
C LEU A 327 -19.98 -9.10 12.71
N GLU A 328 -21.11 -9.51 13.24
CA GLU A 328 -21.28 -9.77 14.66
C GLU A 328 -20.36 -10.87 15.15
N SER A 329 -20.22 -11.96 14.38
CA SER A 329 -19.30 -13.06 14.69
C SER A 329 -17.84 -12.60 14.65
N MET A 330 -17.49 -11.73 13.69
CA MET A 330 -16.11 -11.16 13.59
C MET A 330 -15.81 -10.21 14.75
N LEU A 331 -16.76 -9.35 15.16
CA LEU A 331 -16.59 -8.46 16.30
C LEU A 331 -16.46 -9.24 17.61
N SER A 332 -17.28 -10.28 17.79
CA SER A 332 -17.21 -11.17 18.95
C SER A 332 -15.85 -11.86 19.04
N GLN A 333 -15.40 -12.48 17.94
CA GLN A 333 -14.08 -13.13 17.91
C GLN A 333 -12.94 -12.13 18.12
N LEU A 334 -12.99 -10.96 17.49
CA LEU A 334 -11.96 -9.94 17.62
C LEU A 334 -11.79 -9.46 19.08
N SER A 335 -12.85 -9.50 19.86
CA SER A 335 -12.81 -9.08 21.26
C SER A 335 -11.97 -10.02 22.15
N ILE A 336 -11.80 -11.28 21.75
CA ILE A 336 -11.13 -12.35 22.50
C ILE A 336 -9.90 -12.94 21.79
N GLU A 337 -9.59 -12.44 20.57
CA GLU A 337 -8.52 -13.02 19.74
C GLU A 337 -7.13 -12.70 20.29
N SER A 338 -6.35 -13.73 20.59
CA SER A 338 -4.96 -13.62 21.06
C SER A 338 -3.94 -13.52 19.93
N ASN A 339 -4.21 -14.15 18.78
CA ASN A 339 -3.27 -14.20 17.66
C ASN A 339 -3.28 -12.88 16.88
N PRO A 340 -2.15 -12.15 16.78
CA PRO A 340 -2.09 -10.86 16.10
C PRO A 340 -2.40 -10.95 14.61
N ASP A 341 -1.98 -12.02 13.92
CA ASP A 341 -2.26 -12.18 12.49
C ASP A 341 -3.77 -12.32 12.22
N VAL A 342 -4.47 -13.05 13.10
CA VAL A 342 -5.93 -13.20 13.02
C VAL A 342 -6.62 -11.86 13.32
N ARG A 343 -6.16 -11.12 14.36
CA ARG A 343 -6.70 -9.79 14.64
C ARG A 343 -6.56 -8.86 13.44
N ALA A 344 -5.36 -8.83 12.85
CA ALA A 344 -5.09 -7.98 11.68
C ALA A 344 -5.99 -8.33 10.49
N GLU A 345 -6.24 -9.62 10.25
CA GLU A 345 -7.05 -10.06 9.13
C GLU A 345 -8.55 -9.84 9.37
N LEU A 346 -9.02 -10.02 10.60
CA LEU A 346 -10.40 -9.68 10.98
C LEU A 346 -10.68 -8.18 10.80
N ALA A 347 -9.73 -7.31 11.15
CA ALA A 347 -9.87 -5.88 10.90
C ALA A 347 -10.01 -5.58 9.40
N ARG A 348 -9.24 -6.26 8.55
CA ARG A 348 -9.38 -6.14 7.08
C ARG A 348 -10.73 -6.65 6.57
N ALA A 349 -11.24 -7.72 7.16
CA ALA A 349 -12.54 -8.28 6.77
C ALA A 349 -13.72 -7.38 7.17
N ILE A 350 -13.59 -6.64 8.25
CA ILE A 350 -14.59 -5.72 8.76
C ILE A 350 -14.64 -4.41 7.94
N ALA A 351 -13.49 -3.94 7.46
CA ALA A 351 -13.38 -2.65 6.78
C ALA A 351 -14.38 -2.44 5.62
N PRO A 352 -14.54 -3.36 4.65
CA PRO A 352 -15.45 -3.18 3.52
C PRO A 352 -16.94 -3.21 3.89
N ILE A 353 -17.30 -3.70 5.08
CA ILE A 353 -18.69 -3.72 5.55
C ILE A 353 -19.15 -2.31 5.95
N GLN A 354 -18.24 -1.42 6.31
CA GLN A 354 -18.49 -0.02 6.64
C GLN A 354 -19.57 0.18 7.74
N ASP A 355 -19.50 -0.59 8.81
CA ASP A 355 -20.40 -0.48 9.94
C ASP A 355 -19.71 0.18 11.15
N LEU A 356 -20.28 1.31 11.65
CA LEU A 356 -19.71 2.08 12.74
C LEU A 356 -19.63 1.33 14.08
N ARG A 357 -20.37 0.22 14.24
CA ARG A 357 -20.27 -0.67 15.42
C ARG A 357 -18.87 -1.28 15.59
N SER A 358 -18.07 -1.33 14.51
CA SER A 358 -16.69 -1.81 14.55
C SER A 358 -15.71 -0.81 15.17
N VAL A 359 -16.06 0.48 15.20
CA VAL A 359 -15.15 1.56 15.61
C VAL A 359 -14.53 1.36 17.00
N PRO A 360 -15.28 1.01 18.07
CA PRO A 360 -14.69 0.83 19.41
C PRO A 360 -13.58 -0.23 19.45
N LEU A 361 -13.73 -1.34 18.70
CA LEU A 361 -12.72 -2.38 18.62
C LEU A 361 -11.53 -1.94 17.78
N LEU A 362 -11.76 -1.29 16.65
CA LEU A 362 -10.69 -0.75 15.80
C LEU A 362 -9.85 0.29 16.55
N LEU A 363 -10.45 1.12 17.42
CA LEU A 363 -9.71 2.07 18.26
C LEU A 363 -8.78 1.36 19.27
N ARG A 364 -9.20 0.24 19.84
CA ARG A 364 -8.32 -0.59 20.70
C ARG A 364 -7.15 -1.16 19.88
N MET A 365 -7.42 -1.63 18.66
CA MET A 365 -6.41 -2.24 17.80
C MET A 365 -5.40 -1.23 17.24
N VAL A 366 -5.76 0.02 17.06
CA VAL A 366 -4.81 1.11 16.71
C VAL A 366 -3.78 1.34 17.82
N GLY A 367 -4.07 0.93 19.06
CA GLY A 367 -3.15 0.90 20.19
C GLY A 367 -2.50 -0.47 20.47
N ASP A 368 -2.61 -1.45 19.57
CA ASP A 368 -2.04 -2.79 19.75
C ASP A 368 -0.50 -2.78 19.78
N ALA A 369 0.09 -3.74 20.48
CA ALA A 369 1.55 -3.92 20.51
C ALA A 369 2.11 -4.39 19.15
N ASP A 370 1.31 -5.11 18.38
CA ASP A 370 1.71 -5.62 17.07
C ASP A 370 1.42 -4.61 15.95
N GLN A 371 2.47 -4.25 15.21
CA GLN A 371 2.40 -3.23 14.16
C GLN A 371 1.53 -3.64 12.96
N SER A 372 1.36 -4.93 12.69
CA SER A 372 0.46 -5.43 11.63
C SER A 372 -1.00 -5.21 11.99
N VAL A 373 -1.32 -5.35 13.28
CA VAL A 373 -2.66 -5.07 13.84
C VAL A 373 -2.95 -3.57 13.76
N VAL A 374 -2.02 -2.72 14.23
CA VAL A 374 -2.14 -1.25 14.13
C VAL A 374 -2.39 -0.84 12.68
N ARG A 375 -1.58 -1.35 11.75
CA ARG A 375 -1.73 -1.06 10.32
C ARG A 375 -3.10 -1.44 9.79
N SER A 376 -3.57 -2.66 10.10
CA SER A 376 -4.84 -3.16 9.58
C SER A 376 -6.03 -2.38 10.16
N ALA A 377 -5.98 -2.04 11.44
CA ALA A 377 -6.99 -1.20 12.09
C ALA A 377 -7.02 0.23 11.53
N ALA A 378 -5.85 0.82 11.29
CA ALA A 378 -5.74 2.15 10.67
C ALA A 378 -6.32 2.16 9.24
N ILE A 379 -6.03 1.14 8.42
CA ILE A 379 -6.61 0.97 7.09
C ILE A 379 -8.15 0.86 7.20
N ALA A 380 -8.67 0.07 8.14
CA ALA A 380 -10.10 -0.07 8.36
C ALA A 380 -10.76 1.27 8.76
N LEU A 381 -10.12 2.05 9.63
CA LEU A 381 -10.60 3.39 10.00
C LEU A 381 -10.53 4.38 8.85
N ARG A 382 -9.49 4.31 7.99
CA ARG A 382 -9.42 5.10 6.76
C ARG A 382 -10.62 4.82 5.85
N ASP A 383 -10.90 3.55 5.61
CA ASP A 383 -11.98 3.13 4.73
C ASP A 383 -13.37 3.47 5.30
N LEU A 384 -13.50 3.49 6.64
CA LEU A 384 -14.68 4.00 7.36
C LEU A 384 -14.76 5.54 7.38
N GLY A 385 -13.66 6.24 7.07
CA GLY A 385 -13.55 7.69 7.20
C GLY A 385 -14.71 8.49 6.60
N PRO A 386 -15.12 8.24 5.34
CA PRO A 386 -16.27 8.95 4.74
C PRO A 386 -17.56 8.76 5.54
N LYS A 387 -17.81 7.54 6.03
CA LYS A 387 -18.98 7.22 6.84
C LYS A 387 -18.89 7.78 8.26
N LEU A 388 -17.71 7.80 8.84
CA LEU A 388 -17.47 8.47 10.12
C LEU A 388 -17.81 9.96 10.04
N VAL A 389 -17.40 10.63 8.98
CA VAL A 389 -17.69 12.05 8.77
C VAL A 389 -19.19 12.31 8.53
N ALA A 390 -19.87 11.40 7.82
CA ALA A 390 -21.29 11.54 7.48
C ALA A 390 -22.23 11.19 8.64
N ASP A 391 -21.97 10.07 9.34
CA ASP A 391 -22.94 9.42 10.21
C ASP A 391 -22.55 9.39 11.71
N ALA A 392 -21.25 9.60 12.05
CA ALA A 392 -20.81 9.52 13.43
C ALA A 392 -21.07 10.80 14.20
N ASP A 393 -21.34 10.67 15.49
CA ASP A 393 -21.44 11.81 16.38
C ASP A 393 -20.06 12.44 16.68
N THR A 394 -20.10 13.66 17.21
CA THR A 394 -18.88 14.41 17.54
C THR A 394 -18.00 13.69 18.56
N ALA A 395 -18.60 12.93 19.48
CA ALA A 395 -17.87 12.19 20.51
C ALA A 395 -17.07 11.04 19.89
N MET A 396 -17.67 10.26 18.99
CA MET A 396 -17.00 9.17 18.27
C MET A 396 -15.86 9.71 17.40
N ILE A 397 -16.08 10.80 16.65
CA ILE A 397 -15.03 11.43 15.86
C ILE A 397 -13.88 11.91 16.76
N GLY A 398 -14.19 12.48 17.92
CA GLY A 398 -13.20 12.88 18.92
C GLY A 398 -12.36 11.71 19.43
N GLN A 399 -12.99 10.56 19.71
CA GLN A 399 -12.30 9.33 20.13
C GLN A 399 -11.38 8.81 19.04
N VAL A 400 -11.84 8.75 17.77
CA VAL A 400 -11.04 8.36 16.62
C VAL A 400 -9.82 9.29 16.47
N THR A 401 -10.03 10.58 16.53
CA THR A 401 -8.96 11.60 16.45
C THR A 401 -7.91 11.42 17.55
N ALA A 402 -8.35 11.20 18.79
CA ALA A 402 -7.46 10.99 19.93
C ALA A 402 -6.65 9.67 19.80
N ALA A 403 -7.29 8.59 19.36
CA ALA A 403 -6.63 7.31 19.17
C ALA A 403 -5.58 7.36 18.04
N LEU A 404 -5.91 7.97 16.88
CA LEU A 404 -4.96 8.15 15.79
C LEU A 404 -3.77 9.02 16.18
N ARG A 405 -4.00 10.10 16.94
CA ARG A 405 -2.91 10.92 17.52
C ARG A 405 -2.01 10.11 18.46
N SER A 406 -2.59 9.27 19.31
CA SER A 406 -1.83 8.39 20.21
C SER A 406 -0.99 7.39 19.41
N ALA A 407 -1.59 6.80 18.38
CA ALA A 407 -0.89 5.85 17.49
C ALA A 407 0.28 6.49 16.74
N LEU A 408 0.14 7.72 16.24
CA LEU A 408 1.26 8.46 15.63
C LEU A 408 2.45 8.60 16.58
N ARG A 409 2.20 8.76 17.87
CA ARG A 409 3.27 8.88 18.87
C ARG A 409 3.90 7.54 19.21
N SER A 410 3.12 6.46 19.24
CA SER A 410 3.60 5.11 19.60
C SER A 410 4.31 4.39 18.43
N THR A 411 4.01 4.72 17.18
CA THR A 411 4.58 4.08 15.98
C THR A 411 5.90 4.71 15.51
N GLY A 412 6.66 5.38 16.37
CA GLY A 412 7.91 6.08 16.00
C GLY A 412 9.18 5.22 15.99
N GLY A 413 9.08 3.90 16.17
CA GLY A 413 10.23 2.98 16.22
C GLY A 413 10.58 2.33 14.89
N ALA A 414 11.75 1.71 14.82
CA ALA A 414 12.17 0.92 13.65
C ALA A 414 11.20 -0.25 13.40
N GLY A 415 10.84 -0.48 12.14
CA GLY A 415 9.89 -1.52 11.74
C GLY A 415 8.41 -1.12 11.81
N SER A 416 8.09 0.10 12.26
CA SER A 416 6.72 0.59 12.37
C SER A 416 6.29 1.50 11.21
N GLU A 417 7.15 1.70 10.20
CA GLU A 417 6.93 2.67 9.11
C GLU A 417 5.60 2.46 8.38
N MET A 418 5.27 1.19 8.06
CA MET A 418 4.02 0.87 7.36
C MET A 418 2.77 1.09 8.23
N ALA A 419 2.88 0.87 9.54
CA ALA A 419 1.80 1.15 10.47
C ALA A 419 1.61 2.66 10.63
N ARG A 420 2.72 3.40 10.77
CA ARG A 420 2.73 4.86 10.86
C ARG A 420 2.13 5.52 9.61
N GLU A 421 2.50 5.02 8.42
CA GLU A 421 1.92 5.44 7.15
C GLU A 421 0.41 5.24 7.12
N ALA A 422 -0.07 4.04 7.50
CA ALA A 422 -1.49 3.74 7.53
C ALA A 422 -2.26 4.63 8.52
N VAL A 423 -1.66 4.95 9.68
CA VAL A 423 -2.25 5.88 10.66
C VAL A 423 -2.36 7.29 10.06
N VAL A 424 -1.33 7.76 9.35
CA VAL A 424 -1.39 9.06 8.64
C VAL A 424 -2.50 9.04 7.58
N GLU A 425 -2.59 7.96 6.79
CA GLU A 425 -3.66 7.82 5.78
C GLU A 425 -5.06 7.80 6.39
N ALA A 426 -5.23 7.24 7.60
CA ALA A 426 -6.51 7.22 8.31
C ALA A 426 -6.97 8.61 8.78
N ILE A 427 -6.04 9.56 8.91
CA ILE A 427 -6.33 10.94 9.27
C ILE A 427 -6.95 11.72 8.09
N VAL A 428 -6.54 11.39 6.86
CA VAL A 428 -6.90 12.15 5.65
C VAL A 428 -8.42 12.36 5.50
N PRO A 429 -9.28 11.33 5.56
CA PRO A 429 -10.71 11.51 5.36
C PRO A 429 -11.39 12.29 6.48
N LEU A 430 -10.79 12.36 7.67
CA LEU A 430 -11.38 13.05 8.83
C LEU A 430 -11.24 14.57 8.75
N GLN A 431 -10.23 15.09 8.06
CA GLN A 431 -9.93 16.52 7.86
C GLN A 431 -10.01 17.35 9.17
N ARG A 432 -9.52 16.79 10.29
CA ARG A 432 -9.57 17.44 11.61
C ARG A 432 -8.37 18.36 11.81
N VAL A 433 -8.63 19.65 11.90
CA VAL A 433 -7.59 20.69 12.04
C VAL A 433 -6.71 20.44 13.27
N GLU A 434 -7.24 19.81 14.30
CA GLU A 434 -6.52 19.44 15.52
C GLU A 434 -5.33 18.48 15.26
N LEU A 435 -5.31 17.77 14.13
CA LEU A 435 -4.23 16.86 13.73
C LEU A 435 -3.17 17.51 12.84
N PHE A 436 -3.40 18.73 12.39
CA PHE A 436 -2.47 19.45 11.52
C PHE A 436 -1.05 19.58 12.12
N PRO A 437 -0.88 19.99 13.40
CA PRO A 437 0.45 20.10 14.02
C PRO A 437 1.15 18.74 14.13
N ASP A 438 0.41 17.65 14.39
CA ASP A 438 0.97 16.31 14.49
C ASP A 438 1.48 15.83 13.12
N LEU A 439 0.75 16.11 12.03
CA LEU A 439 1.19 15.81 10.65
C LEU A 439 2.40 16.66 10.23
N GLN A 440 2.43 17.95 10.61
CA GLN A 440 3.56 18.83 10.31
C GLN A 440 4.86 18.34 10.96
N GLN A 441 4.78 17.77 12.17
CA GLN A 441 5.93 17.19 12.87
C GLN A 441 6.53 15.97 12.15
N LEU A 442 5.82 15.36 11.21
CA LEU A 442 6.32 14.24 10.40
C LEU A 442 7.18 14.68 9.21
N LEU A 443 7.21 15.98 8.87
CA LEU A 443 7.98 16.52 7.75
C LEU A 443 9.46 16.78 8.10
N VAL A 444 10.04 15.96 8.96
CA VAL A 444 11.43 16.11 9.43
C VAL A 444 12.32 15.01 8.84
N PRO A 445 13.63 15.28 8.60
CA PRO A 445 14.53 14.32 7.99
C PRO A 445 14.72 12.99 8.75
N ARG A 446 14.40 12.95 10.05
CA ARG A 446 14.45 11.70 10.84
C ARG A 446 13.35 10.70 10.48
N GLU A 447 12.24 11.17 9.89
CA GLU A 447 11.19 10.28 9.39
C GLU A 447 11.60 9.67 8.05
N THR A 448 11.08 8.49 7.73
CA THR A 448 11.33 7.87 6.42
C THR A 448 10.71 8.68 5.28
N ALA A 449 11.29 8.59 4.08
CA ALA A 449 10.76 9.27 2.91
C ALA A 449 9.27 8.95 2.68
N ARG A 450 8.89 7.71 2.93
CA ARG A 450 7.51 7.23 2.76
C ARG A 450 6.53 7.89 3.73
N VAL A 451 6.92 8.04 5.00
CA VAL A 451 6.11 8.74 6.00
C VAL A 451 6.00 10.23 5.67
N ARG A 452 7.11 10.89 5.28
CA ARG A 452 7.10 12.29 4.85
C ARG A 452 6.20 12.49 3.62
N GLN A 453 6.31 11.63 2.61
CA GLN A 453 5.45 11.65 1.42
C GLN A 453 3.96 11.56 1.79
N THR A 454 3.60 10.60 2.66
CA THR A 454 2.21 10.41 3.08
C THR A 454 1.71 11.60 3.92
N ALA A 455 2.58 12.18 4.77
CA ALA A 455 2.26 13.38 5.55
C ALA A 455 2.02 14.61 4.63
N VAL A 456 2.82 14.78 3.58
CA VAL A 456 2.59 15.84 2.55
C VAL A 456 1.21 15.67 1.92
N ARG A 457 0.87 14.44 1.50
CA ARG A 457 -0.45 14.13 0.92
C ARG A 457 -1.58 14.41 1.89
N ALA A 458 -1.43 14.01 3.16
CA ALA A 458 -2.42 14.26 4.20
C ALA A 458 -2.62 15.76 4.44
N LEU A 459 -1.52 16.52 4.54
CA LEU A 459 -1.55 17.98 4.73
C LEU A 459 -2.21 18.69 3.56
N ALA A 460 -1.99 18.24 2.32
CA ALA A 460 -2.64 18.83 1.14
C ALA A 460 -4.18 18.78 1.24
N GLY A 461 -4.75 17.81 1.96
CA GLY A 461 -6.19 17.74 2.22
C GLY A 461 -6.75 18.92 3.03
N PHE A 462 -5.91 19.67 3.75
CA PHE A 462 -6.32 20.86 4.48
C PHE A 462 -6.37 22.15 3.62
N GLY A 463 -6.14 22.02 2.33
CA GLY A 463 -6.24 23.11 1.37
C GLY A 463 -5.13 24.16 1.52
N PRO A 464 -5.41 25.43 1.15
CA PRO A 464 -4.39 26.51 1.10
C PRO A 464 -3.69 26.80 2.44
N ASN A 465 -4.25 26.37 3.56
CA ASN A 465 -3.63 26.54 4.90
C ASN A 465 -2.38 25.66 5.08
N ALA A 466 -2.22 24.64 4.25
CA ALA A 466 -1.07 23.74 4.32
C ALA A 466 0.12 24.17 3.46
N VAL A 467 -0.02 25.23 2.65
CA VAL A 467 1.04 25.68 1.72
C VAL A 467 2.37 25.88 2.47
N ASP A 468 2.35 26.64 3.57
CA ASP A 468 3.57 26.99 4.31
C ASP A 468 4.26 25.76 4.94
N ALA A 469 3.50 24.71 5.25
CA ALA A 469 4.06 23.45 5.76
C ALA A 469 4.62 22.56 4.64
N VAL A 470 3.97 22.54 3.47
CA VAL A 470 4.31 21.65 2.35
C VAL A 470 5.39 22.25 1.43
N ALA A 471 5.42 23.56 1.25
CA ALA A 471 6.38 24.23 0.35
C ALA A 471 7.86 23.90 0.60
N PRO A 472 8.35 23.80 1.86
CA PRO A 472 9.73 23.36 2.13
C PRO A 472 10.05 21.95 1.58
N MET A 473 9.06 21.08 1.42
CA MET A 473 9.22 19.71 0.93
C MET A 473 9.52 19.63 -0.57
N LEU A 474 9.37 20.73 -1.30
CA LEU A 474 9.90 20.85 -2.68
C LEU A 474 11.43 20.74 -2.75
N ALA A 475 12.12 20.92 -1.64
CA ALA A 475 13.58 20.79 -1.50
C ALA A 475 13.99 19.57 -0.64
N ASP A 476 13.10 18.60 -0.42
CA ASP A 476 13.41 17.38 0.32
C ASP A 476 14.54 16.58 -0.36
N SER A 477 15.34 15.86 0.43
CA SER A 477 16.43 15.02 -0.10
C SER A 477 15.93 13.94 -1.05
N GLU A 478 14.70 13.42 -0.82
CA GLU A 478 14.14 12.29 -1.56
C GLU A 478 13.25 12.73 -2.73
N PRO A 479 13.49 12.24 -3.96
CA PRO A 479 12.69 12.59 -5.13
C PRO A 479 11.19 12.30 -4.98
N THR A 480 10.83 11.20 -4.30
CA THR A 480 9.44 10.80 -4.08
C THR A 480 8.68 11.79 -3.20
N VAL A 481 9.35 12.41 -2.24
CA VAL A 481 8.77 13.46 -1.39
C VAL A 481 8.62 14.75 -2.18
N ARG A 482 9.66 15.15 -2.95
CA ARG A 482 9.58 16.33 -3.83
C ARG A 482 8.46 16.19 -4.88
N LEU A 483 8.30 15.00 -5.45
CA LEU A 483 7.21 14.69 -6.40
C LEU A 483 5.84 14.92 -5.76
N GLU A 484 5.62 14.40 -4.55
CA GLU A 484 4.35 14.56 -3.83
C GLU A 484 4.12 16.01 -3.41
N ALA A 485 5.19 16.72 -3.00
CA ALA A 485 5.12 18.15 -2.67
C ALA A 485 4.74 18.99 -3.90
N ALA A 486 5.34 18.71 -5.07
CA ALA A 486 4.97 19.37 -6.32
C ALA A 486 3.52 19.08 -6.71
N ARG A 487 3.07 17.83 -6.56
CA ARG A 487 1.66 17.45 -6.78
C ARG A 487 0.72 18.22 -5.86
N ALA A 488 1.03 18.24 -4.56
CA ALA A 488 0.27 18.97 -3.57
C ALA A 488 0.19 20.47 -3.92
N MET A 489 1.31 21.09 -4.33
CA MET A 489 1.34 22.49 -4.73
C MET A 489 0.41 22.78 -5.92
N GLY A 490 0.27 21.85 -6.87
CA GLY A 490 -0.69 22.00 -7.97
C GLY A 490 -2.13 22.19 -7.47
N THR A 491 -2.48 21.52 -6.39
CA THR A 491 -3.84 21.61 -5.80
C THR A 491 -3.99 22.81 -4.87
N ILE A 492 -3.07 22.95 -3.88
CA ILE A 492 -3.22 23.94 -2.79
C ILE A 492 -2.39 25.20 -2.99
N GLY A 493 -1.38 25.17 -3.87
CA GLY A 493 -0.41 26.25 -4.06
C GLY A 493 -1.05 27.57 -4.49
N ARG A 494 -0.40 28.65 -4.09
CA ARG A 494 -0.75 30.03 -4.43
C ARG A 494 0.22 30.56 -5.49
N ALA A 495 -0.07 31.73 -6.05
CA ALA A 495 0.81 32.40 -7.01
C ALA A 495 2.23 32.64 -6.48
N SER A 496 2.42 32.81 -5.16
CA SER A 496 3.73 32.94 -4.49
C SER A 496 4.65 31.73 -4.71
N GLU A 497 4.09 30.53 -4.90
CA GLU A 497 4.86 29.28 -5.00
C GLU A 497 5.40 29.01 -6.41
N LEU A 498 4.93 29.77 -7.42
CA LEU A 498 5.37 29.64 -8.82
C LEU A 498 6.89 29.76 -8.98
N SER A 499 7.51 30.69 -8.25
CA SER A 499 8.98 30.86 -8.27
C SER A 499 9.75 29.68 -7.71
N SER A 500 9.22 29.03 -6.68
CA SER A 500 9.84 27.83 -6.10
C SER A 500 9.72 26.62 -7.03
N LEU A 501 8.56 26.42 -7.64
CA LEU A 501 8.33 25.37 -8.64
C LEU A 501 9.18 25.60 -9.91
N LYS A 502 9.30 26.85 -10.36
CA LYS A 502 10.11 27.18 -11.52
C LYS A 502 11.60 26.89 -11.29
N ARG A 503 12.13 27.12 -10.08
CA ARG A 503 13.52 26.77 -9.75
C ARG A 503 13.80 25.27 -9.92
N MET A 504 12.83 24.41 -9.73
CA MET A 504 12.97 22.96 -9.98
C MET A 504 13.17 22.67 -11.49
N LEU A 505 12.70 23.52 -12.38
CA LEU A 505 12.81 23.36 -13.82
C LEU A 505 14.05 24.03 -14.43
N SER A 506 14.78 24.83 -13.66
CA SER A 506 15.95 25.59 -14.15
C SER A 506 17.26 24.95 -13.71
N PRO A 507 18.28 24.85 -14.58
CA PRO A 507 19.59 24.31 -14.18
C PRO A 507 20.23 25.12 -13.02
N PRO A 508 20.85 24.47 -12.00
CA PRO A 508 21.05 23.02 -11.83
C PRO A 508 19.87 22.26 -11.19
N GLY A 509 18.66 22.75 -11.28
CA GLY A 509 17.39 22.32 -10.70
C GLY A 509 17.20 20.85 -10.35
N GLU A 510 16.00 20.36 -10.53
CA GLU A 510 15.63 18.96 -10.24
C GLU A 510 16.26 18.01 -11.28
N ALA A 511 16.85 16.93 -10.79
CA ALA A 511 17.47 15.92 -11.66
C ALA A 511 16.48 14.86 -12.15
N ASP A 512 15.39 14.60 -11.40
CA ASP A 512 14.40 13.57 -11.73
C ASP A 512 13.36 14.13 -12.72
N PRO A 513 13.25 13.55 -13.94
CA PRO A 513 12.29 14.02 -14.95
C PRO A 513 10.82 13.93 -14.50
N SER A 514 10.48 12.96 -13.65
CA SER A 514 9.10 12.80 -13.13
C SER A 514 8.74 13.96 -12.21
N VAL A 515 9.69 14.37 -11.36
CA VAL A 515 9.53 15.52 -10.46
C VAL A 515 9.45 16.83 -11.27
N GLN A 516 10.30 16.99 -12.31
CA GLN A 516 10.21 18.13 -13.22
C GLN A 516 8.84 18.20 -13.91
N GLY A 517 8.36 17.07 -14.44
CA GLY A 517 7.04 16.97 -15.06
C GLY A 517 5.92 17.37 -14.12
N GLN A 518 5.98 16.91 -12.86
CA GLN A 518 4.99 17.25 -11.85
C GLN A 518 5.07 18.72 -11.42
N ALA A 519 6.27 19.28 -11.30
CA ALA A 519 6.47 20.71 -11.01
C ALA A 519 5.87 21.59 -12.13
N TRP A 520 6.06 21.19 -13.38
CA TRP A 520 5.44 21.86 -14.50
C TRP A 520 3.91 21.80 -14.48
N GLN A 521 3.34 20.63 -14.19
CA GLN A 521 1.89 20.48 -14.02
C GLN A 521 1.35 21.36 -12.88
N ALA A 522 2.10 21.45 -11.77
CA ALA A 522 1.73 22.31 -10.65
C ALA A 522 1.74 23.79 -11.05
N ILE A 523 2.74 24.25 -11.81
CA ILE A 523 2.80 25.61 -12.35
C ILE A 523 1.57 25.90 -13.21
N GLN A 524 1.22 25.01 -14.13
CA GLN A 524 0.05 25.17 -14.98
C GLN A 524 -1.26 25.24 -14.17
N ALA A 525 -1.41 24.34 -13.18
CA ALA A 525 -2.58 24.31 -12.32
C ALA A 525 -2.73 25.62 -11.52
N ILE A 526 -1.64 26.14 -10.94
CA ILE A 526 -1.66 27.41 -10.20
C ILE A 526 -1.92 28.59 -11.15
N ALA A 527 -1.28 28.59 -12.33
CA ALA A 527 -1.45 29.65 -13.31
C ALA A 527 -2.90 29.76 -13.84
N GLN A 528 -3.62 28.64 -13.89
CA GLN A 528 -5.03 28.59 -14.29
C GLN A 528 -6.01 29.09 -13.23
N LYS A 529 -5.63 29.12 -11.95
CA LYS A 529 -6.52 29.59 -10.87
C LYS A 529 -6.97 31.03 -11.10
N GLU A 530 -8.21 31.32 -10.83
CA GLU A 530 -8.80 32.67 -11.05
C GLU A 530 -8.07 33.76 -10.26
N ASP A 531 -7.64 33.45 -9.04
CA ASP A 531 -6.93 34.36 -8.14
C ASP A 531 -5.46 34.60 -8.50
N THR A 532 -4.91 33.89 -9.49
CA THR A 532 -3.54 34.12 -9.96
C THR A 532 -3.51 35.34 -10.87
N PRO A 533 -2.83 36.45 -10.49
CA PRO A 533 -2.80 37.67 -11.30
C PRO A 533 -2.04 37.47 -12.61
N TRP A 534 -2.53 38.06 -13.70
CA TRP A 534 -1.85 38.01 -15.00
C TRP A 534 -0.42 38.61 -14.95
N LYS A 535 -0.19 39.60 -14.07
CA LYS A 535 1.15 40.20 -13.88
C LYS A 535 2.17 39.20 -13.34
N THR A 536 1.74 38.28 -12.49
CA THR A 536 2.59 37.17 -12.00
C THR A 536 2.96 36.22 -13.15
N LEU A 537 2.03 35.97 -14.07
CA LEU A 537 2.30 35.14 -15.25
C LEU A 537 3.26 35.84 -16.23
N ALA A 538 3.20 37.17 -16.35
CA ALA A 538 4.14 37.96 -17.17
C ALA A 538 5.59 37.79 -16.65
N VAL A 539 5.78 37.89 -15.33
CA VAL A 539 7.09 37.67 -14.70
C VAL A 539 7.55 36.24 -14.93
N LEU A 540 6.66 35.27 -14.70
CA LEU A 540 6.97 33.84 -14.87
C LEU A 540 7.35 33.50 -16.32
N ALA A 541 6.65 34.07 -17.30
CA ALA A 541 7.01 33.92 -18.74
C ALA A 541 8.39 34.46 -19.06
N GLY A 542 8.75 35.62 -18.47
CA GLY A 542 10.07 36.19 -18.56
C GLY A 542 11.18 35.31 -17.96
N ASP A 543 10.87 34.60 -16.90
CA ASP A 543 11.80 33.70 -16.26
C ASP A 543 12.14 32.43 -17.08
N PHE A 544 11.31 32.04 -18.06
CA PHE A 544 11.61 31.00 -19.06
C PHE A 544 12.38 31.60 -20.26
N ALA A 545 13.55 32.18 -19.99
CA ALA A 545 14.37 32.86 -21.00
C ALA A 545 15.26 31.94 -21.85
N GLY A 546 15.23 30.62 -21.62
CA GLY A 546 15.98 29.64 -22.41
C GLY A 546 15.50 29.54 -23.86
N ASN A 547 16.39 29.04 -24.74
CA ASN A 547 16.12 28.87 -26.17
C ASN A 547 15.95 27.39 -26.56
N THR A 548 15.80 26.49 -25.59
CA THR A 548 15.45 25.08 -25.85
C THR A 548 14.00 24.99 -26.31
N GLU A 549 13.67 23.99 -27.10
CA GLU A 549 12.28 23.74 -27.52
C GLU A 549 11.33 23.61 -26.33
N GLU A 550 11.81 23.01 -25.25
CA GLU A 550 11.06 22.83 -24.01
C GLU A 550 10.80 24.17 -23.30
N ASP A 551 11.82 25.03 -23.18
CA ASP A 551 11.68 26.38 -22.60
C ASP A 551 10.70 27.24 -23.39
N LEU A 552 10.84 27.24 -24.74
CA LEU A 552 9.93 27.94 -25.62
C LEU A 552 8.49 27.45 -25.50
N THR A 553 8.29 26.13 -25.39
CA THR A 553 6.97 25.50 -25.19
C THR A 553 6.36 25.93 -23.86
N ARG A 554 7.15 25.90 -22.78
CA ARG A 554 6.71 26.33 -21.43
C ARG A 554 6.38 27.83 -21.43
N ARG A 555 7.24 28.64 -21.98
CA ARG A 555 7.03 30.09 -22.10
C ARG A 555 5.75 30.43 -22.88
N LEU A 556 5.55 29.76 -24.00
CA LEU A 556 4.35 29.92 -24.83
C LEU A 556 3.07 29.57 -24.06
N ALA A 557 3.10 28.46 -23.32
CA ALA A 557 1.96 28.03 -22.50
C ALA A 557 1.58 29.08 -21.44
N ILE A 558 2.57 29.69 -20.77
CA ILE A 558 2.32 30.71 -19.75
C ILE A 558 1.81 32.02 -20.40
N LEU A 559 2.40 32.45 -21.53
CA LEU A 559 1.95 33.65 -22.26
C LEU A 559 0.50 33.51 -22.75
N ARG A 560 0.10 32.32 -23.21
CA ARG A 560 -1.29 32.03 -23.59
C ARG A 560 -2.27 32.10 -22.40
N LEU A 561 -1.88 31.63 -21.23
CA LEU A 561 -2.68 31.77 -20.01
C LEU A 561 -2.78 33.25 -19.59
N GLN A 562 -1.68 34.02 -19.69
CA GLN A 562 -1.68 35.46 -19.45
C GLN A 562 -2.64 36.16 -20.38
N GLN A 563 -2.56 35.91 -21.71
CA GLN A 563 -3.46 36.46 -22.72
C GLN A 563 -4.92 36.14 -22.39
N ALA A 564 -5.24 34.89 -22.07
CA ALA A 564 -6.59 34.47 -21.73
C ALA A 564 -7.17 35.23 -20.53
N LYS A 565 -6.35 35.44 -19.47
CA LYS A 565 -6.76 36.23 -18.30
C LYS A 565 -6.99 37.72 -18.63
N LEU A 566 -6.12 38.31 -19.41
CA LEU A 566 -6.28 39.72 -19.88
C LEU A 566 -7.56 39.89 -20.71
N LEU A 567 -7.79 38.97 -21.66
CA LEU A 567 -9.02 39.01 -22.49
C LEU A 567 -10.28 38.75 -21.66
N ALA A 568 -10.23 37.86 -20.66
CA ALA A 568 -11.35 37.61 -19.77
C ALA A 568 -11.67 38.80 -18.86
N ALA A 569 -10.64 39.58 -18.45
CA ALA A 569 -10.81 40.79 -17.66
C ALA A 569 -11.46 41.93 -18.47
N ASN A 570 -11.26 41.97 -19.81
CA ASN A 570 -11.84 42.88 -20.77
C ASN A 570 -11.81 44.36 -20.32
N LYS A 571 -10.66 44.81 -19.81
CA LYS A 571 -10.47 46.17 -19.31
C LYS A 571 -9.79 47.04 -20.37
N PRO A 572 -10.34 48.23 -20.71
CA PRO A 572 -9.74 49.13 -21.71
C PRO A 572 -8.34 49.60 -21.34
N ASP A 573 -8.03 49.77 -20.07
CA ASP A 573 -6.72 50.18 -19.56
C ASP A 573 -5.65 49.08 -19.66
N GLU A 574 -6.04 47.81 -19.86
CA GLU A 574 -5.14 46.67 -20.04
C GLU A 574 -4.91 46.30 -21.53
N LEU A 575 -5.44 47.06 -22.52
CA LEU A 575 -5.25 46.76 -23.94
C LEU A 575 -3.78 46.87 -24.39
N LEU A 576 -2.97 47.69 -23.76
CA LEU A 576 -1.53 47.72 -24.01
C LEU A 576 -0.88 46.41 -23.57
N ASP A 577 -1.25 45.88 -22.41
CA ASP A 577 -0.74 44.61 -21.92
C ASP A 577 -1.18 43.43 -22.83
N VAL A 578 -2.40 43.51 -23.41
CA VAL A 578 -2.87 42.54 -24.43
C VAL A 578 -1.99 42.63 -25.69
N ALA A 579 -1.66 43.83 -26.16
CA ALA A 579 -0.77 44.00 -27.28
C ALA A 579 0.62 43.39 -27.01
N GLU A 580 1.20 43.68 -25.86
CA GLU A 580 2.52 43.18 -25.47
C GLU A 580 2.56 41.67 -25.33
N VAL A 581 1.54 41.04 -24.74
CA VAL A 581 1.50 39.58 -24.61
C VAL A 581 1.34 38.90 -25.97
N CYS A 582 0.51 39.45 -26.88
CA CYS A 582 0.39 38.93 -28.24
C CYS A 582 1.71 39.07 -29.01
N HIS A 583 2.37 40.21 -28.88
CA HIS A 583 3.71 40.47 -29.46
C HIS A 583 4.72 39.40 -28.97
N ASN A 584 4.79 39.17 -27.65
CA ASN A 584 5.68 38.17 -27.05
C ASN A 584 5.35 36.72 -27.49
N ILE A 585 4.08 36.36 -27.67
CA ILE A 585 3.66 35.06 -28.22
C ILE A 585 4.21 34.90 -29.64
N GLY A 586 4.05 35.92 -30.50
CA GLY A 586 4.60 35.92 -31.84
C GLY A 586 6.12 35.74 -31.86
N ASP A 587 6.83 36.44 -30.96
CA ASP A 587 8.29 36.30 -30.81
C ASP A 587 8.72 34.89 -30.41
N VAL A 588 8.00 34.24 -29.51
CA VAL A 588 8.29 32.85 -29.12
C VAL A 588 8.08 31.90 -30.29
N HIS A 589 7.00 32.07 -31.08
CA HIS A 589 6.79 31.26 -32.28
C HIS A 589 7.91 31.40 -33.30
N MET A 590 8.48 32.60 -33.45
CA MET A 590 9.61 32.81 -34.34
C MET A 590 10.95 32.27 -33.85
N GLN A 591 11.07 31.96 -32.56
CA GLN A 591 12.29 31.38 -31.96
C GLN A 591 12.38 29.86 -32.12
N PHE A 592 11.28 29.14 -32.43
CA PHE A 592 11.31 27.70 -32.72
C PHE A 592 12.21 27.40 -33.95
N LYS A 593 12.69 26.18 -34.03
CA LYS A 593 13.53 25.70 -35.12
C LYS A 593 12.91 24.45 -35.76
N PRO A 594 12.25 24.54 -36.93
CA PRO A 594 12.03 25.72 -37.76
C PRO A 594 11.04 26.70 -37.11
N PRO A 595 11.11 28.01 -37.48
CA PRO A 595 10.18 29.01 -37.00
C PRO A 595 8.72 28.66 -37.33
N GLN A 596 7.82 28.82 -36.35
CA GLN A 596 6.37 28.68 -36.52
C GLN A 596 5.79 30.00 -37.01
N ALA A 597 6.19 30.41 -38.24
CA ALA A 597 5.93 31.75 -38.77
C ALA A 597 4.45 31.97 -39.07
N ALA A 598 3.70 30.94 -39.43
CA ALA A 598 2.27 31.05 -39.72
C ALA A 598 1.47 31.40 -38.44
N GLU A 599 1.81 30.78 -37.32
CA GLU A 599 1.22 31.06 -36.00
C GLU A 599 1.64 32.48 -35.52
N ALA A 600 2.90 32.84 -35.70
CA ALA A 600 3.42 34.16 -35.31
C ALA A 600 2.66 35.30 -36.00
N ILE A 601 2.29 35.18 -37.29
CA ILE A 601 1.53 36.17 -38.06
C ILE A 601 0.23 36.55 -37.35
N GLU A 602 -0.54 35.55 -36.89
CA GLU A 602 -1.83 35.83 -36.27
C GLU A 602 -1.69 36.62 -34.96
N PHE A 603 -0.68 36.29 -34.14
CA PHE A 603 -0.42 37.03 -32.91
C PHE A 603 0.17 38.42 -33.14
N TYR A 604 1.03 38.60 -34.13
CA TYR A 604 1.54 39.92 -34.46
C TYR A 604 0.47 40.86 -35.03
N LYS A 605 -0.53 40.33 -35.79
CA LYS A 605 -1.69 41.10 -36.21
C LYS A 605 -2.51 41.57 -35.02
N LEU A 606 -2.83 40.67 -34.11
CA LEU A 606 -3.55 41.00 -32.88
C LEU A 606 -2.79 42.04 -32.04
N ALA A 607 -1.47 41.92 -31.95
CA ALA A 607 -0.64 42.91 -31.25
C ALA A 607 -0.72 44.29 -31.94
N MET A 608 -0.62 44.32 -33.28
CA MET A 608 -0.69 45.56 -34.07
C MET A 608 -2.04 46.27 -33.89
N ASP A 609 -3.16 45.52 -33.99
CA ASP A 609 -4.49 46.09 -33.84
C ASP A 609 -4.68 46.70 -32.44
N ASN A 610 -4.21 46.05 -31.37
CA ASN A 610 -4.29 46.57 -30.01
C ASN A 610 -3.34 47.77 -29.79
N TYR A 611 -2.13 47.77 -30.35
CA TYR A 611 -1.23 48.94 -30.29
C TYR A 611 -1.84 50.16 -30.98
N VAL A 612 -2.50 49.97 -32.14
CA VAL A 612 -3.24 51.02 -32.82
C VAL A 612 -4.41 51.53 -31.97
N ALA A 613 -5.17 50.64 -31.37
CA ALA A 613 -6.32 50.97 -30.53
C ALA A 613 -5.96 51.84 -29.31
N VAL A 614 -4.75 51.69 -28.77
CA VAL A 614 -4.26 52.50 -27.64
C VAL A 614 -3.40 53.70 -28.08
N ASN A 615 -3.33 53.99 -29.38
CA ASN A 615 -2.48 55.03 -29.95
C ASN A 615 -1.01 54.93 -29.50
N ASN A 616 -0.43 53.75 -29.43
CA ASN A 616 0.96 53.54 -29.07
C ASN A 616 1.86 53.98 -30.25
N PRO A 617 2.82 54.91 -30.06
CA PRO A 617 3.57 55.47 -31.18
C PRO A 617 4.65 54.54 -31.78
N ILE A 618 5.11 53.54 -31.02
CA ILE A 618 6.25 52.68 -31.41
C ILE A 618 5.77 51.27 -31.80
N GLY A 619 4.67 50.79 -31.20
CA GLY A 619 4.16 49.43 -31.38
C GLY A 619 3.88 49.08 -32.84
N PRO A 620 3.13 49.87 -33.60
CA PRO A 620 2.81 49.58 -34.99
C PRO A 620 4.04 49.44 -35.89
N ASP A 621 5.03 50.30 -35.78
CA ASP A 621 6.27 50.23 -36.58
C ASP A 621 7.07 48.97 -36.29
N THR A 622 7.13 48.55 -35.00
CA THR A 622 7.76 47.30 -34.60
C THR A 622 7.03 46.09 -35.18
N MET A 623 5.70 46.11 -35.19
CA MET A 623 4.90 45.05 -35.77
C MET A 623 5.01 44.93 -37.27
N ILE A 624 5.14 46.02 -38.00
CA ILE A 624 5.39 46.04 -39.46
C ILE A 624 6.64 45.20 -39.78
N ALA A 625 7.75 45.45 -39.08
CA ALA A 625 8.98 44.68 -39.28
C ALA A 625 8.81 43.17 -38.99
N LYS A 626 8.12 42.85 -37.91
CA LYS A 626 7.92 41.46 -37.47
C LYS A 626 6.91 40.71 -38.33
N LEU A 627 5.80 41.34 -38.72
CA LEU A 627 4.84 40.77 -39.64
C LEU A 627 5.46 40.51 -41.03
N THR A 628 6.22 41.46 -41.54
CA THR A 628 6.95 41.26 -42.81
C THR A 628 7.89 40.04 -42.69
N ASP A 629 8.73 39.96 -41.65
CA ASP A 629 9.66 38.85 -41.46
C ASP A 629 8.91 37.51 -41.33
N ALA A 630 7.82 37.45 -40.55
CA ALA A 630 7.02 36.25 -40.36
C ALA A 630 6.32 35.80 -41.67
N MET A 631 5.74 36.74 -42.45
CA MET A 631 5.09 36.38 -43.71
C MET A 631 6.09 35.86 -44.75
N LEU A 632 7.29 36.43 -44.80
CA LEU A 632 8.34 35.96 -45.68
C LEU A 632 8.83 34.55 -45.27
N ARG A 633 9.05 34.31 -43.98
CA ARG A 633 9.47 33.00 -43.47
C ARG A 633 8.37 31.93 -43.56
N ALA A 634 7.10 32.34 -43.57
CA ALA A 634 5.98 31.44 -43.82
C ALA A 634 5.79 31.15 -45.34
N GLU A 635 6.70 31.63 -46.19
CA GLU A 635 6.65 31.54 -47.66
C GLU A 635 5.41 32.19 -48.29
N ARG A 636 4.75 33.11 -47.58
CA ARG A 636 3.58 33.87 -48.04
C ARG A 636 4.03 35.15 -48.70
N TYR A 637 4.88 35.06 -49.74
CA TYR A 637 5.56 36.20 -50.35
C TYR A 637 4.58 37.21 -50.94
N GLY A 638 3.53 36.78 -51.67
CA GLY A 638 2.49 37.63 -52.23
C GLY A 638 1.72 38.39 -51.13
N ASP A 639 1.31 37.70 -50.07
CA ASP A 639 0.63 38.32 -48.93
C ASP A 639 1.55 39.32 -48.20
N GLY A 640 2.82 38.95 -48.03
CA GLY A 640 3.84 39.80 -47.41
C GLY A 640 4.08 41.09 -48.22
N MET A 641 4.12 41.00 -49.55
CA MET A 641 4.28 42.20 -50.40
C MET A 641 3.01 43.03 -50.49
N ASN A 642 1.82 42.43 -50.48
CA ASN A 642 0.56 43.17 -50.38
C ASN A 642 0.47 43.92 -49.04
N PHE A 643 0.79 43.30 -47.93
CA PHE A 643 0.87 43.95 -46.62
C PHE A 643 1.92 45.07 -46.63
N ALA A 644 3.11 44.84 -47.19
CA ALA A 644 4.16 45.82 -47.32
C ALA A 644 3.67 47.05 -48.15
N GLN A 645 2.99 46.83 -49.27
CA GLN A 645 2.40 47.86 -50.09
C GLN A 645 1.36 48.71 -49.33
N GLU A 646 0.52 48.07 -48.53
CA GLU A 646 -0.51 48.72 -47.70
C GLU A 646 0.15 49.69 -46.68
N VAL A 647 1.12 49.17 -45.91
CA VAL A 647 1.79 49.99 -44.88
C VAL A 647 2.69 51.10 -45.46
N ILE A 648 3.30 50.86 -46.61
CA ILE A 648 4.10 51.87 -47.34
C ILE A 648 3.18 52.96 -47.87
N ALA A 649 1.97 52.63 -48.36
CA ALA A 649 1.00 53.62 -48.82
C ALA A 649 0.52 54.55 -47.69
N GLN A 650 0.43 54.01 -46.45
CA GLN A 650 0.09 54.80 -45.25
C GLN A 650 1.28 55.73 -44.82
N ASN A 651 2.50 55.19 -44.84
CA ASN A 651 3.71 55.86 -44.45
C ASN A 651 4.89 55.43 -45.35
N PRO A 652 5.36 56.26 -46.31
CA PRO A 652 6.49 55.89 -47.16
C PRO A 652 7.78 55.53 -46.41
N GLY A 653 7.98 56.04 -45.19
CA GLY A 653 9.11 55.65 -44.31
C GLY A 653 9.15 54.15 -43.95
N ASN A 654 8.05 53.45 -44.04
CA ASN A 654 7.99 52.02 -43.81
C ASN A 654 8.81 51.20 -44.83
N LEU A 655 9.18 51.78 -45.92
CA LEU A 655 10.08 51.20 -46.91
C LEU A 655 11.46 50.86 -46.31
N ASP A 656 11.95 51.71 -45.38
CA ASP A 656 13.20 51.50 -44.67
C ASP A 656 13.13 50.37 -43.65
N VAL A 657 11.92 49.99 -43.26
CA VAL A 657 11.65 48.84 -42.33
C VAL A 657 11.48 47.56 -43.14
N VAL A 658 10.70 47.59 -44.20
CA VAL A 658 10.36 46.42 -45.05
C VAL A 658 11.55 45.94 -45.86
N GLY A 659 12.26 46.88 -46.51
CA GLY A 659 13.32 46.58 -47.50
C GLY A 659 14.44 45.70 -46.94
N PRO A 660 15.02 45.99 -45.77
CA PRO A 660 16.02 45.12 -45.14
C PRO A 660 15.51 43.72 -44.83
N LYS A 661 14.22 43.54 -44.51
CA LYS A 661 13.63 42.21 -44.22
C LYS A 661 13.52 41.38 -45.50
N VAL A 662 13.07 41.98 -46.59
CA VAL A 662 13.04 41.34 -47.92
C VAL A 662 14.44 40.88 -48.33
N LYS A 663 15.43 41.76 -48.21
CA LYS A 663 16.83 41.41 -48.53
C LYS A 663 17.35 40.27 -47.68
N ALA A 664 17.16 40.33 -46.37
CA ALA A 664 17.63 39.30 -45.43
C ALA A 664 17.03 37.93 -45.76
N GLU A 665 15.76 37.86 -46.13
CA GLU A 665 15.11 36.59 -46.49
C GLU A 665 15.61 36.08 -47.87
N VAL A 666 15.80 36.96 -48.87
CA VAL A 666 16.41 36.58 -50.14
C VAL A 666 17.82 36.00 -49.94
N GLU A 667 18.63 36.63 -49.09
CA GLU A 667 19.97 36.14 -48.75
C GLU A 667 19.89 34.75 -48.03
N ARG A 668 18.96 34.58 -47.11
CA ARG A 668 18.75 33.33 -46.42
C ARG A 668 18.40 32.19 -47.40
N LEU A 669 17.43 32.42 -48.27
CA LEU A 669 16.99 31.48 -49.31
C LEU A 669 18.10 31.14 -50.29
N ALA A 670 18.83 32.12 -50.76
CA ALA A 670 19.96 31.94 -51.68
C ALA A 670 21.10 31.13 -51.04
N ASN A 671 21.37 31.36 -49.74
CA ASN A 671 22.39 30.61 -48.99
C ASN A 671 21.92 29.17 -48.64
N ALA A 672 20.62 28.94 -48.51
CA ALA A 672 20.03 27.62 -48.32
C ALA A 672 19.92 26.82 -49.62
N GLY A 673 20.23 27.43 -50.80
CA GLY A 673 20.07 26.78 -52.10
C GLY A 673 18.62 26.76 -52.61
N GLU A 674 17.71 27.48 -51.96
CA GLU A 674 16.30 27.61 -52.32
C GLU A 674 16.11 28.67 -53.41
N ASP A 675 16.90 28.55 -54.50
CA ASP A 675 17.06 29.54 -55.57
C ASP A 675 15.73 29.97 -56.20
N ALA A 676 14.80 29.02 -56.41
CA ALA A 676 13.48 29.33 -57.01
C ALA A 676 12.64 30.27 -56.12
N LYS A 677 12.68 30.05 -54.79
CA LYS A 677 11.95 30.90 -53.83
C LYS A 677 12.61 32.29 -53.72
N ALA A 678 13.94 32.35 -53.71
CA ALA A 678 14.69 33.59 -53.70
C ALA A 678 14.31 34.47 -54.90
N LEU A 679 14.34 33.91 -56.13
CA LEU A 679 13.96 34.61 -57.36
C LEU A 679 12.48 35.03 -57.37
N LEU A 680 11.58 34.20 -56.79
CA LEU A 680 10.17 34.57 -56.64
C LEU A 680 10.02 35.80 -55.75
N LEU A 681 10.68 35.81 -54.59
CA LEU A 681 10.61 36.93 -53.65
C LEU A 681 11.19 38.21 -54.22
N ILE A 682 12.31 38.15 -55.00
CA ILE A 682 12.86 39.27 -55.71
C ILE A 682 11.79 39.85 -56.64
N ARG A 683 11.14 39.08 -57.51
CA ARG A 683 10.08 39.51 -58.42
C ARG A 683 8.87 40.11 -57.71
N GLU A 684 8.43 39.48 -56.58
CA GLU A 684 7.33 40.02 -55.81
C GLU A 684 7.70 41.43 -55.23
N SER A 685 8.97 41.63 -54.80
CA SER A 685 9.43 42.92 -54.27
C SER A 685 9.45 44.05 -55.30
N GLU A 686 9.57 43.73 -56.59
CA GLU A 686 9.51 44.73 -57.70
C GLU A 686 8.12 45.36 -57.93
N ARG A 687 7.07 44.75 -57.28
CA ARG A 687 5.69 45.29 -57.33
C ARG A 687 5.45 46.42 -56.35
N LEU A 688 6.38 46.69 -55.43
CA LEU A 688 6.23 47.74 -54.43
C LEU A 688 6.26 49.14 -55.11
N ASN A 689 5.39 50.06 -54.63
CA ASN A 689 5.33 51.43 -55.06
C ASN A 689 5.24 52.39 -53.86
N PRO A 690 6.26 53.18 -53.57
CA PRO A 690 7.52 53.32 -54.34
C PRO A 690 8.38 52.04 -54.28
N LEU A 691 9.26 51.92 -55.31
CA LEU A 691 10.22 50.81 -55.39
C LEU A 691 11.21 50.86 -54.21
N LEU A 692 11.76 49.71 -53.86
CA LEU A 692 12.85 49.59 -52.86
C LEU A 692 13.99 50.54 -53.16
N PRO A 693 14.72 51.08 -52.16
CA PRO A 693 15.87 52.01 -52.37
C PRO A 693 16.89 51.41 -53.34
N ASP A 694 17.49 52.28 -54.21
CA ASP A 694 18.40 51.81 -55.25
C ASP A 694 19.52 50.90 -54.75
N ARG A 695 20.07 51.19 -53.58
CA ARG A 695 21.09 50.33 -52.93
C ARG A 695 20.60 48.94 -52.68
N LEU A 696 19.39 48.80 -52.21
CA LEU A 696 18.82 47.46 -51.92
C LEU A 696 18.49 46.69 -53.20
N ARG A 697 17.97 47.40 -54.22
CA ARG A 697 17.70 46.82 -55.55
C ARG A 697 18.98 46.32 -56.21
N GLN A 698 20.09 47.09 -56.14
CA GLN A 698 21.40 46.63 -56.63
C GLN A 698 21.87 45.33 -55.88
N GLN A 699 21.74 45.27 -54.55
CA GLN A 699 22.12 44.09 -53.78
C GLN A 699 21.27 42.88 -54.13
N LEU A 700 19.97 43.04 -54.33
CA LEU A 700 19.09 41.94 -54.75
C LEU A 700 19.44 41.46 -56.18
N ALA A 701 19.75 42.36 -57.11
CA ALA A 701 20.20 42.01 -58.45
C ALA A 701 21.55 41.28 -58.46
N GLU A 702 22.48 41.61 -57.55
CA GLU A 702 23.73 40.87 -57.39
C GLU A 702 23.46 39.38 -56.89
N ILE A 703 22.52 39.20 -55.98
CA ILE A 703 22.12 37.86 -55.53
C ILE A 703 21.45 37.12 -56.68
N GLU A 704 20.56 37.71 -57.43
CA GLU A 704 19.94 37.16 -58.64
C GLU A 704 20.96 36.62 -59.64
N ILE A 705 21.92 37.49 -59.99
CA ILE A 705 23.02 37.14 -60.92
C ILE A 705 23.82 35.90 -60.30
N SER A 706 24.08 35.94 -59.04
CA SER A 706 24.79 34.77 -58.36
C SER A 706 24.03 33.48 -58.48
N ILE A 707 22.72 33.48 -58.26
CA ILE A 707 21.83 32.35 -58.42
C ILE A 707 21.82 31.83 -59.87
N GLN A 708 21.66 32.74 -60.86
CA GLN A 708 21.65 32.37 -62.26
C GLN A 708 22.98 31.72 -62.68
N ARG A 709 24.12 32.24 -62.19
CA ARG A 709 25.45 31.64 -62.46
C ARG A 709 25.49 30.15 -61.86
N ARG A 710 25.09 29.96 -60.64
CA ARG A 710 25.04 28.63 -60.04
C ARG A 710 24.18 27.66 -60.85
N GLN A 711 23.01 28.09 -61.29
CA GLN A 711 22.10 27.29 -62.12
C GLN A 711 22.73 26.92 -63.47
N ASN A 712 23.40 27.85 -64.09
CA ASN A 712 24.09 27.62 -65.37
C ASN A 712 25.29 26.65 -65.20
N ASP A 713 26.03 26.77 -64.12
CA ASP A 713 27.15 25.87 -63.84
C ASP A 713 26.64 24.45 -63.55
N GLN A 714 25.56 24.27 -62.79
CA GLN A 714 24.92 22.96 -62.60
C GLN A 714 24.37 22.33 -63.88
N LEU A 715 23.85 23.15 -64.79
CA LEU A 715 23.41 22.71 -66.12
C LEU A 715 24.60 22.25 -67.01
N ARG A 716 25.75 22.93 -66.92
CA ARG A 716 26.99 22.59 -67.60
C ARG A 716 27.56 21.29 -67.08
N ASP A 717 27.56 21.08 -65.75
CA ASP A 717 28.06 19.83 -65.13
C ASP A 717 27.16 18.64 -65.48
N ARG A 718 25.86 18.83 -65.64
CA ARG A 718 24.91 17.80 -66.09
C ARG A 718 25.03 17.52 -67.61
N ALA A 719 25.48 18.49 -68.40
CA ALA A 719 25.66 18.34 -69.86
C ALA A 719 27.01 17.72 -70.25
N THR A 720 28.00 17.62 -69.37
CA THR A 720 29.27 16.92 -69.56
C THR A 720 29.10 15.44 -69.23
N PRO A 721 29.15 14.52 -70.18
CA PRO A 721 29.12 13.09 -69.91
C PRO A 721 30.37 12.69 -69.10
N PRO A 722 30.27 11.79 -68.12
CA PRO A 722 31.43 11.40 -67.34
C PRO A 722 32.48 10.74 -68.28
N SER A 723 33.67 11.33 -68.35
CA SER A 723 34.83 10.75 -69.00
C SER A 723 35.28 9.49 -68.20
N GLY A 724 34.66 8.37 -68.48
CA GLY A 724 35.06 7.10 -67.92
C GLY A 724 36.38 6.57 -68.49
N PRO A 725 37.27 6.03 -67.68
CA PRO A 725 38.47 5.36 -68.17
C PRO A 725 38.07 4.06 -68.92
N ARG A 726 38.62 3.92 -70.13
CA ARG A 726 38.58 2.64 -70.90
C ARG A 726 39.32 1.56 -70.08
N GLY A 727 38.58 0.69 -69.40
CA GLY A 727 39.12 -0.48 -68.72
C GLY A 727 38.38 -1.73 -69.15
N GLY A 728 39.13 -2.71 -69.60
CA GLY A 728 38.71 -3.92 -70.30
C GLY A 728 37.70 -4.80 -69.57
N ILE A 729 36.94 -5.46 -70.37
CA ILE A 729 35.97 -6.50 -70.03
C ILE A 729 36.70 -7.70 -69.39
N ALA A 730 36.49 -7.96 -68.14
CA ALA A 730 36.75 -9.27 -67.50
C ALA A 730 35.40 -9.86 -67.06
N LEU A 731 35.10 -11.03 -67.67
CA LEU A 731 33.94 -11.87 -67.35
C LEU A 731 34.02 -12.36 -65.89
N PRO A 732 32.98 -12.35 -65.11
CA PRO A 732 32.99 -12.94 -63.79
C PRO A 732 32.75 -14.48 -63.86
N ALA A 733 33.62 -15.20 -63.19
CA ALA A 733 33.51 -16.63 -62.97
C ALA A 733 32.32 -16.95 -62.06
N VAL A 734 31.53 -17.93 -62.46
CA VAL A 734 30.42 -18.53 -61.72
C VAL A 734 30.99 -19.39 -60.59
N GLY A 735 30.62 -19.08 -59.37
CA GLY A 735 30.85 -19.92 -58.18
C GLY A 735 29.54 -20.28 -57.51
N PRO A 736 29.43 -21.44 -56.83
CA PRO A 736 28.16 -22.14 -56.66
C PRO A 736 27.31 -21.63 -55.47
N ILE A 737 26.01 -21.76 -55.70
CA ILE A 737 24.91 -21.63 -54.74
C ILE A 737 25.08 -22.67 -53.60
N ARG A 738 25.00 -22.23 -52.36
CA ARG A 738 24.62 -23.06 -51.21
C ARG A 738 23.37 -22.51 -50.55
N ILE A 739 22.34 -23.35 -50.57
CA ILE A 739 21.10 -23.28 -49.83
C ILE A 739 21.38 -23.75 -48.40
N ALA A 740 21.03 -23.00 -47.44
CA ALA A 740 20.36 -23.41 -46.21
C ALA A 740 19.77 -22.17 -45.52
#